data_1fe0c770818c59b2c2e93a2523a1ce34
#
_entry.id   1fe0c770818c59b2c2e93a2523a1ce34
#
_cell.length_a   1.000
_cell.length_b   1.000
_cell.length_c   1.000
_cell.angle_alpha   90.00
_cell.angle_beta   90.00
_cell.angle_gamma   90.00
#
_symmetry.space_group_name_H-M   'P 1'
#
loop_
_entity.id
_entity.type
_entity.pdbx_description
1 polymer ?
#
loop_
_entity_poly.entity_id
_entity_poly.type
_entity_poly.pdbx_seq_one_letter_code
_entity_poly.pdbx_strand_id
1 'polypeptide(L)'
;MTLDAYLLTRQWRDTPSGVELLFWATSSEGAVRVIVESQQAVCFIERTVSLPLPDNVERRARDLQLLHHGPVDALYFRQQKQLQQLRQSDAPLCESDIKPADRYLMERFICAAFTIEGDLQPRDGYLQVINPRLIPCNYQPTLKTVSIDIETRGRTRQLYSIAAATMDSEQTDNTSAQAYPDNVVFMIGSGESIQRKGYTLCFCLTEKELLGRFFDWIQQADPDVLTGWAVVNFDLNFIDSKCRALGMSFQLGRAREQAAVLQPGNPGSPRIARVPGRAVLDGIDQLKAGFWSFDSFSLDNVSYELLGNGKLITPEQDKVATINRLFAEDKPQLADYNHRDCTLVNDIFTKAQLLPFAIQRANLTGLALDRLGGSVAAFDNLYLPKLHRKGFVAPDVRTQANDAGSPGGYVMDSRPGLYRNVLVLDFKSLYPSIIRTFFIDPLGLAEPGDNPVPGFVDASFSRERHILPQLIESLWAARDEAKKASNAPLSQAIKIIMNSFYGVLGTTGCRFYSQQLASSITRRGHEIILQSRDWIQSQGYEVIYGDTDSVFVWLGEGSQDSDGHVVGTRLMHGLNQWWHDELQRRYQINSHLEVEYETHYLRFFMPTIRGMSTGSKKRYAGLSTSTQAVTTGSSLEDAKLVVKGLEAARTDWTPLARDFQKELFRRIFNDEPYEDFVRQTAQDVSNGQLDEQLIYRKRIRRDLADYQRNVPPHIKAARKLANSGSSIRYLITRNGPEPVDALVSTIDYQHYLDKQLAPAADGILQFMDTSFKSITDAQLQMF
;
A
#
# COMPACT_ATOMS: atom_id res chain seq x y z
N MET A 1 27.94 0.40 -29.29
CA MET A 1 27.26 1.62 -28.81
C MET A 1 26.88 1.42 -27.37
N THR A 2 26.80 2.54 -26.61
CA THR A 2 26.45 2.51 -25.19
C THR A 2 25.18 3.34 -25.01
N LEU A 3 24.16 2.80 -24.34
CA LEU A 3 22.88 3.47 -24.15
C LEU A 3 22.34 3.19 -22.76
N ASP A 4 21.97 4.23 -22.03
CA ASP A 4 21.30 4.09 -20.73
C ASP A 4 19.80 3.88 -20.93
N ALA A 5 19.25 2.93 -20.19
CA ALA A 5 17.87 2.52 -20.32
C ALA A 5 17.23 2.18 -18.96
N TYR A 6 15.90 2.26 -18.91
CA TYR A 6 15.09 1.92 -17.76
C TYR A 6 14.15 0.76 -18.08
N LEU A 7 14.17 -0.27 -17.26
CA LEU A 7 13.39 -1.49 -17.41
C LEU A 7 11.89 -1.26 -17.26
N LEU A 8 11.10 -1.61 -18.26
CA LEU A 8 9.64 -1.58 -18.21
C LEU A 8 9.05 -2.96 -17.90
N THR A 9 9.44 -3.97 -18.72
CA THR A 9 8.94 -5.34 -18.52
C THR A 9 10.04 -6.36 -18.71
N ARG A 10 9.89 -7.54 -18.05
CA ARG A 10 10.80 -8.65 -18.12
C ARG A 10 10.05 -9.98 -18.28
N GLN A 11 10.54 -10.81 -19.17
CA GLN A 11 9.96 -12.11 -19.48
C GLN A 11 11.06 -13.12 -19.77
N TRP A 12 10.69 -14.39 -19.87
CA TRP A 12 11.55 -15.43 -20.39
C TRP A 12 10.71 -16.42 -21.19
N ARG A 13 11.36 -17.15 -22.09
CA ARG A 13 10.78 -18.29 -22.80
C ARG A 13 11.80 -19.40 -22.96
N ASP A 14 11.34 -20.63 -22.95
CA ASP A 14 12.17 -21.77 -23.25
C ASP A 14 12.30 -21.90 -24.78
N THR A 15 13.53 -22.10 -25.26
CA THR A 15 13.88 -22.36 -26.65
C THR A 15 14.66 -23.67 -26.77
N PRO A 16 14.85 -24.24 -27.98
CA PRO A 16 15.71 -25.40 -28.15
C PRO A 16 17.18 -25.16 -27.75
N SER A 17 17.65 -23.92 -27.83
CA SER A 17 19.03 -23.53 -27.47
C SER A 17 19.23 -23.20 -25.99
N GLY A 18 18.14 -22.99 -25.24
CA GLY A 18 18.21 -22.60 -23.82
C GLY A 18 17.06 -21.69 -23.44
N VAL A 19 17.17 -21.09 -22.25
CA VAL A 19 16.24 -20.04 -21.80
C VAL A 19 16.60 -18.73 -22.47
N GLU A 20 15.66 -18.09 -23.13
CA GLU A 20 15.79 -16.75 -23.68
C GLU A 20 15.14 -15.75 -22.75
N LEU A 21 15.88 -14.70 -22.38
CA LEU A 21 15.36 -13.58 -21.57
C LEU A 21 15.02 -12.41 -22.46
N LEU A 22 13.88 -11.80 -22.18
CA LEU A 22 13.32 -10.68 -22.95
C LEU A 22 13.08 -9.51 -22.00
N PHE A 23 13.78 -8.41 -22.23
CA PHE A 23 13.59 -7.16 -21.49
C PHE A 23 13.14 -6.06 -22.44
N TRP A 24 12.07 -5.37 -22.08
CA TRP A 24 11.72 -4.11 -22.70
C TRP A 24 12.11 -2.97 -21.76
N ALA A 25 12.76 -1.98 -22.32
CA ALA A 25 13.21 -0.79 -21.61
C ALA A 25 12.89 0.47 -22.40
N THR A 26 12.94 1.62 -21.76
CA THR A 26 12.89 2.93 -22.39
C THR A 26 14.20 3.66 -22.20
N SER A 27 14.59 4.49 -23.17
CA SER A 27 15.84 5.25 -23.17
C SER A 27 15.61 6.65 -23.77
N SER A 28 16.66 7.47 -23.84
CA SER A 28 16.64 8.76 -24.57
C SER A 28 16.39 8.59 -26.08
N GLU A 29 16.70 7.41 -26.63
CA GLU A 29 16.50 7.06 -28.04
C GLU A 29 15.15 6.35 -28.31
N GLY A 30 14.28 6.25 -27.27
CA GLY A 30 13.00 5.55 -27.33
C GLY A 30 13.03 4.13 -26.75
N ALA A 31 12.08 3.30 -27.17
CA ALA A 31 11.94 1.94 -26.67
C ALA A 31 13.08 1.03 -27.12
N VAL A 32 13.55 0.16 -26.22
CA VAL A 32 14.62 -0.81 -26.49
C VAL A 32 14.18 -2.20 -26.10
N ARG A 33 14.35 -3.16 -27.00
CA ARG A 33 14.17 -4.60 -26.76
C ARG A 33 15.51 -5.28 -26.58
N VAL A 34 15.77 -5.80 -25.40
CA VAL A 34 16.97 -6.56 -25.08
C VAL A 34 16.64 -8.05 -25.07
N ILE A 35 17.40 -8.85 -25.83
CA ILE A 35 17.28 -10.29 -25.92
C ILE A 35 18.57 -10.91 -25.40
N VAL A 36 18.47 -11.79 -24.41
CA VAL A 36 19.62 -12.56 -23.90
C VAL A 36 19.33 -14.04 -24.13
N GLU A 37 20.04 -14.62 -25.09
CA GLU A 37 19.84 -15.98 -25.60
C GLU A 37 20.65 -17.02 -24.82
N SER A 38 20.25 -18.27 -24.98
CA SER A 38 21.02 -19.46 -24.56
C SER A 38 21.40 -19.47 -23.07
N GLN A 39 20.53 -18.86 -22.22
CA GLN A 39 20.73 -18.92 -20.76
C GLN A 39 20.31 -20.29 -20.21
N GLN A 40 20.82 -20.64 -19.04
CA GLN A 40 20.46 -21.85 -18.32
C GLN A 40 19.62 -21.47 -17.08
N ALA A 41 18.60 -22.28 -16.78
CA ALA A 41 17.96 -22.21 -15.48
C ALA A 41 18.88 -22.86 -14.44
N VAL A 42 18.93 -22.29 -13.24
CA VAL A 42 19.87 -22.70 -12.19
C VAL A 42 19.16 -22.82 -10.85
N CYS A 43 19.44 -23.89 -10.14
CA CYS A 43 19.13 -24.05 -8.71
C CYS A 43 20.29 -24.77 -8.01
N PHE A 44 20.16 -24.98 -6.70
CA PHE A 44 21.20 -25.63 -5.92
C PHE A 44 20.64 -26.85 -5.16
N ILE A 45 21.52 -27.75 -4.79
CA ILE A 45 21.22 -28.94 -3.98
C ILE A 45 22.38 -29.23 -3.04
N GLU A 46 22.12 -29.70 -1.84
CA GLU A 46 23.19 -30.10 -0.94
C GLU A 46 24.07 -31.22 -1.59
N ARG A 47 25.40 -31.11 -1.45
CA ARG A 47 26.34 -32.01 -2.11
C ARG A 47 26.14 -33.45 -1.73
N THR A 48 25.69 -33.72 -0.51
CA THR A 48 25.46 -35.07 0.06
C THR A 48 24.18 -35.71 -0.50
N VAL A 49 23.28 -34.95 -1.11
CA VAL A 49 22.05 -35.49 -1.65
C VAL A 49 22.26 -36.16 -3.00
N SER A 50 21.94 -37.44 -3.07
CA SER A 50 21.91 -38.19 -4.32
C SER A 50 20.50 -38.06 -4.94
N LEU A 51 20.46 -37.51 -6.13
CA LEU A 51 19.22 -37.33 -6.89
C LEU A 51 19.42 -37.84 -8.32
N PRO A 52 18.53 -38.72 -8.86
CA PRO A 52 18.58 -39.09 -10.26
C PRO A 52 18.25 -37.86 -11.12
N LEU A 53 19.20 -37.44 -11.92
CA LEU A 53 19.04 -36.28 -12.81
C LEU A 53 18.86 -36.78 -14.24
N PRO A 54 18.04 -36.08 -15.08
CA PRO A 54 18.00 -36.29 -16.51
C PRO A 54 19.39 -36.08 -17.17
N ASP A 55 19.70 -36.82 -18.21
CA ASP A 55 21.04 -36.80 -18.88
C ASP A 55 21.50 -35.41 -19.37
N ASN A 56 20.56 -34.49 -19.54
CA ASN A 56 20.82 -33.12 -20.02
C ASN A 56 20.90 -32.08 -18.89
N VAL A 57 20.90 -32.51 -17.63
CA VAL A 57 21.08 -31.66 -16.46
C VAL A 57 22.52 -31.80 -15.97
N GLU A 58 23.21 -30.68 -15.92
CA GLU A 58 24.59 -30.64 -15.46
C GLU A 58 24.66 -30.31 -13.98
N ARG A 59 25.32 -31.14 -13.20
CA ARG A 59 25.66 -30.91 -11.79
C ARG A 59 27.10 -30.47 -11.65
N ARG A 60 27.33 -29.29 -11.09
CA ARG A 60 28.65 -28.71 -10.90
C ARG A 60 28.91 -28.36 -9.45
N ALA A 61 29.99 -28.82 -8.87
CA ALA A 61 30.44 -28.35 -7.57
C ALA A 61 30.73 -26.83 -7.62
N ARG A 62 30.33 -26.15 -6.58
CA ARG A 62 30.60 -24.73 -6.39
C ARG A 62 31.15 -24.50 -5.00
N ASP A 63 31.92 -23.42 -4.84
CA ASP A 63 32.37 -22.95 -3.52
C ASP A 63 31.26 -22.11 -2.86
N LEU A 64 30.14 -22.79 -2.57
CA LEU A 64 28.97 -22.23 -1.95
C LEU A 64 28.41 -23.18 -0.88
N GLN A 65 27.81 -22.63 0.14
CA GLN A 65 27.19 -23.36 1.25
C GLN A 65 25.71 -22.98 1.37
N LEU A 66 24.86 -23.89 1.77
CA LEU A 66 23.49 -23.57 2.16
C LEU A 66 23.51 -22.97 3.56
N LEU A 67 22.74 -21.92 3.76
CA LEU A 67 22.60 -21.25 5.06
C LEU A 67 22.18 -22.26 6.14
N HIS A 68 22.93 -22.36 7.24
CA HIS A 68 22.77 -23.35 8.33
C HIS A 68 23.11 -24.83 7.97
N HIS A 69 23.65 -25.09 6.77
CA HIS A 69 23.93 -26.45 6.29
C HIS A 69 25.32 -26.55 5.62
N GLY A 70 25.52 -27.64 4.91
CA GLY A 70 26.79 -27.94 4.25
C GLY A 70 26.96 -27.38 2.84
N PRO A 71 28.02 -27.81 2.14
CA PRO A 71 28.34 -27.37 0.78
C PRO A 71 27.24 -27.80 -0.22
N VAL A 72 27.04 -26.98 -1.25
CA VAL A 72 26.05 -27.23 -2.32
C VAL A 72 26.71 -27.41 -3.67
N ASP A 73 26.00 -28.11 -4.56
CA ASP A 73 26.29 -28.17 -5.99
C ASP A 73 25.21 -27.37 -6.75
N ALA A 74 25.60 -26.74 -7.84
CA ALA A 74 24.68 -26.06 -8.75
C ALA A 74 24.18 -27.04 -9.82
N LEU A 75 22.89 -27.04 -10.06
CA LEU A 75 22.20 -27.76 -11.12
C LEU A 75 21.85 -26.81 -12.26
N TYR A 76 22.31 -27.11 -13.46
CA TYR A 76 22.09 -26.30 -14.66
C TYR A 76 21.14 -27.03 -15.61
N PHE A 77 20.06 -26.38 -15.96
CA PHE A 77 19.02 -26.89 -16.84
C PHE A 77 19.00 -26.09 -18.13
N ARG A 78 18.89 -26.76 -19.25
CA ARG A 78 18.75 -26.11 -20.55
C ARG A 78 17.46 -25.30 -20.66
N GLN A 79 16.37 -25.74 -20.00
CA GLN A 79 15.05 -25.11 -20.01
C GLN A 79 14.50 -24.95 -18.61
N GLN A 80 13.78 -23.86 -18.37
CA GLN A 80 13.12 -23.60 -17.09
C GLN A 80 12.03 -24.65 -16.76
N LYS A 81 11.36 -25.17 -17.80
CA LYS A 81 10.37 -26.23 -17.65
C LYS A 81 10.93 -27.49 -16.98
N GLN A 82 12.17 -27.85 -17.28
CA GLN A 82 12.85 -29.01 -16.68
C GLN A 82 13.07 -28.81 -15.17
N LEU A 83 13.53 -27.61 -14.79
CA LEU A 83 13.68 -27.26 -13.36
C LEU A 83 12.32 -27.27 -12.66
N GLN A 84 11.26 -26.75 -13.28
CA GLN A 84 9.90 -26.76 -12.72
C GLN A 84 9.37 -28.20 -12.53
N GLN A 85 9.66 -29.11 -13.45
CA GLN A 85 9.29 -30.52 -13.32
C GLN A 85 10.03 -31.18 -12.14
N LEU A 86 11.34 -30.93 -12.00
CA LEU A 86 12.12 -31.46 -10.88
C LEU A 86 11.63 -30.91 -9.54
N ARG A 87 11.26 -29.64 -9.50
CA ARG A 87 10.69 -29.00 -8.31
C ARG A 87 9.36 -29.65 -7.86
N GLN A 88 8.55 -30.17 -8.80
CA GLN A 88 7.30 -30.86 -8.50
C GLN A 88 7.51 -32.25 -7.88
N SER A 89 8.72 -32.82 -7.92
CA SER A 89 9.05 -34.11 -7.34
C SER A 89 9.47 -34.08 -5.86
N ASP A 90 9.21 -32.96 -5.15
CA ASP A 90 9.62 -32.73 -3.76
C ASP A 90 11.14 -32.90 -3.49
N ALA A 91 11.96 -32.75 -4.53
CA ALA A 91 13.41 -32.75 -4.38
C ALA A 91 13.86 -31.59 -3.46
N PRO A 92 14.85 -31.79 -2.58
CA PRO A 92 15.32 -30.77 -1.64
C PRO A 92 16.18 -29.72 -2.34
N LEU A 93 15.55 -28.96 -3.24
CA LEU A 93 16.19 -27.91 -4.02
C LEU A 93 16.27 -26.60 -3.23
N CYS A 94 17.24 -25.77 -3.60
CA CYS A 94 17.46 -24.45 -3.06
C CYS A 94 17.41 -23.42 -4.20
N GLU A 95 16.72 -22.30 -3.96
CA GLU A 95 16.52 -21.21 -4.94
C GLU A 95 15.96 -21.65 -6.31
N SER A 96 15.21 -22.74 -6.33
CA SER A 96 14.57 -23.28 -7.53
C SER A 96 13.33 -22.46 -7.95
N ASP A 97 12.81 -21.64 -7.06
CA ASP A 97 11.65 -20.77 -7.23
C ASP A 97 11.97 -19.40 -7.85
N ILE A 98 13.27 -19.08 -8.03
CA ILE A 98 13.71 -17.81 -8.61
C ILE A 98 13.57 -17.86 -10.13
N LYS A 99 12.85 -16.88 -10.69
CA LYS A 99 12.65 -16.78 -12.14
C LYS A 99 13.95 -16.41 -12.87
N PRO A 100 14.21 -16.95 -14.07
CA PRO A 100 15.46 -16.71 -14.80
C PRO A 100 15.76 -15.24 -15.06
N ALA A 101 14.75 -14.45 -15.46
CA ALA A 101 14.91 -13.02 -15.71
C ALA A 101 15.26 -12.24 -14.44
N ASP A 102 14.60 -12.59 -13.30
CA ASP A 102 14.89 -11.98 -12.00
C ASP A 102 16.32 -12.32 -11.53
N ARG A 103 16.72 -13.60 -11.63
CA ARG A 103 18.08 -14.03 -11.30
C ARG A 103 19.13 -13.31 -12.15
N TYR A 104 18.91 -13.18 -13.45
CA TYR A 104 19.85 -12.51 -14.34
C TYR A 104 20.11 -11.06 -13.94
N LEU A 105 19.06 -10.32 -13.56
CA LEU A 105 19.16 -8.92 -13.15
C LEU A 105 19.75 -8.78 -11.74
N MET A 106 19.27 -9.55 -10.76
CA MET A 106 19.74 -9.43 -9.38
C MET A 106 21.23 -9.78 -9.24
N GLU A 107 21.72 -10.82 -9.96
CA GLU A 107 23.13 -11.20 -9.94
C GLU A 107 24.06 -10.12 -10.53
N ARG A 108 23.51 -9.19 -11.29
CA ARG A 108 24.22 -8.02 -11.83
C ARG A 108 23.95 -6.75 -11.03
N PHE A 109 23.20 -6.86 -9.89
CA PHE A 109 22.76 -5.71 -9.09
C PHE A 109 21.94 -4.69 -9.88
N ILE A 110 21.25 -5.12 -10.94
CA ILE A 110 20.36 -4.29 -11.73
C ILE A 110 18.99 -4.30 -11.09
N CYS A 111 18.56 -3.15 -10.55
CA CYS A 111 17.21 -2.97 -10.03
C CYS A 111 16.23 -2.57 -11.14
N ALA A 112 16.45 -1.42 -11.79
CA ALA A 112 15.60 -0.95 -12.87
C ALA A 112 16.39 -0.26 -14.00
N ALA A 113 17.36 0.58 -13.67
CA ALA A 113 18.18 1.28 -14.66
C ALA A 113 19.47 0.51 -14.98
N PHE A 114 19.84 0.49 -16.25
CA PHE A 114 21.07 -0.16 -16.71
C PHE A 114 21.60 0.46 -17.98
N THR A 115 22.91 0.42 -18.15
CA THR A 115 23.60 0.75 -19.40
C THR A 115 23.69 -0.51 -20.28
N ILE A 116 23.33 -0.36 -21.53
CA ILE A 116 23.41 -1.39 -22.59
C ILE A 116 24.69 -1.15 -23.39
N GLU A 117 25.58 -2.14 -23.40
CA GLU A 117 26.76 -2.16 -24.29
C GLU A 117 26.56 -3.26 -25.35
N GLY A 118 26.37 -2.88 -26.61
CA GLY A 118 26.11 -3.84 -27.68
C GLY A 118 25.82 -3.20 -29.04
N ASP A 119 25.43 -4.03 -29.99
CA ASP A 119 25.03 -3.62 -31.33
C ASP A 119 23.50 -3.34 -31.36
N LEU A 120 23.15 -2.06 -31.32
CA LEU A 120 21.77 -1.59 -31.33
C LEU A 120 21.26 -1.53 -32.77
N GLN A 121 20.28 -2.34 -33.09
CA GLN A 121 19.69 -2.45 -34.43
C GLN A 121 18.31 -1.78 -34.48
N PRO A 122 18.07 -0.80 -35.34
CA PRO A 122 16.75 -0.20 -35.54
C PRO A 122 15.72 -1.24 -36.00
N ARG A 123 14.52 -1.13 -35.45
CA ARG A 123 13.30 -1.84 -35.85
C ARG A 123 12.16 -0.84 -36.00
N ASP A 124 11.03 -1.30 -36.46
CA ASP A 124 9.85 -0.45 -36.56
C ASP A 124 9.35 -0.03 -35.15
N GLY A 125 9.59 1.24 -34.80
CA GLY A 125 9.21 1.83 -33.51
C GLY A 125 10.09 1.49 -32.31
N TYR A 126 11.22 0.77 -32.43
CA TYR A 126 12.11 0.47 -31.30
C TYR A 126 13.53 0.08 -31.74
N LEU A 127 14.46 0.08 -30.80
CA LEU A 127 15.81 -0.48 -30.98
C LEU A 127 15.85 -1.92 -30.45
N GLN A 128 16.60 -2.80 -31.11
CA GLN A 128 16.80 -4.17 -30.65
C GLN A 128 18.29 -4.45 -30.45
N VAL A 129 18.62 -5.18 -29.38
CA VAL A 129 19.96 -5.64 -29.12
C VAL A 129 19.93 -7.10 -28.65
N ILE A 130 20.87 -7.91 -29.15
CA ILE A 130 20.97 -9.34 -28.82
C ILE A 130 22.29 -9.57 -28.05
N ASN A 131 22.20 -10.28 -26.92
CA ASN A 131 23.30 -10.62 -26.03
C ASN A 131 24.22 -9.43 -25.66
N PRO A 132 23.64 -8.27 -25.25
CA PRO A 132 24.47 -7.15 -24.79
C PRO A 132 25.08 -7.42 -23.43
N ARG A 133 26.10 -6.64 -23.09
CA ARG A 133 26.50 -6.48 -21.70
C ARG A 133 25.59 -5.47 -21.01
N LEU A 134 24.99 -5.85 -19.87
CA LEU A 134 24.17 -4.97 -19.05
C LEU A 134 24.91 -4.61 -17.76
N ILE A 135 24.95 -3.32 -17.44
CA ILE A 135 25.68 -2.77 -16.28
C ILE A 135 24.70 -1.87 -15.51
N PRO A 136 24.59 -1.99 -14.17
CA PRO A 136 23.72 -1.09 -13.41
C PRO A 136 24.15 0.38 -13.58
N CYS A 137 23.20 1.28 -13.75
CA CYS A 137 23.44 2.72 -13.85
C CYS A 137 22.38 3.52 -13.10
N ASN A 138 22.51 4.84 -13.10
CA ASN A 138 21.63 5.77 -12.39
C ASN A 138 20.81 6.62 -13.40
N TYR A 139 20.09 5.95 -14.29
CA TYR A 139 19.27 6.62 -15.30
C TYR A 139 17.86 6.90 -14.75
N GLN A 140 17.40 8.14 -14.91
CA GLN A 140 16.04 8.58 -14.56
C GLN A 140 15.22 8.72 -15.84
N PRO A 141 14.19 7.88 -16.04
CA PRO A 141 13.40 7.92 -17.26
C PRO A 141 12.35 9.03 -17.22
N THR A 142 12.06 9.60 -18.39
CA THR A 142 10.80 10.30 -18.65
C THR A 142 9.84 9.32 -19.29
N LEU A 143 8.82 8.87 -18.54
CA LEU A 143 7.91 7.83 -18.99
C LEU A 143 6.66 8.43 -19.63
N LYS A 144 6.42 8.10 -20.90
CA LYS A 144 5.17 8.45 -21.59
C LYS A 144 4.03 7.64 -20.99
N THR A 145 3.06 8.31 -20.40
CA THR A 145 1.97 7.68 -19.64
C THR A 145 0.63 7.99 -20.28
N VAL A 146 -0.23 6.99 -20.41
CA VAL A 146 -1.58 7.09 -20.92
C VAL A 146 -2.57 6.49 -19.94
N SER A 147 -3.60 7.24 -19.58
CA SER A 147 -4.77 6.75 -18.85
C SER A 147 -5.82 6.24 -19.81
N ILE A 148 -6.40 5.07 -19.51
CA ILE A 148 -7.48 4.46 -20.27
C ILE A 148 -8.70 4.18 -19.39
N ASP A 149 -9.90 4.30 -19.97
CA ASP A 149 -11.17 3.96 -19.35
C ASP A 149 -12.16 3.44 -20.39
N ILE A 150 -13.07 2.54 -20.01
CA ILE A 150 -14.09 2.00 -20.92
C ILE A 150 -15.50 2.22 -20.39
N GLU A 151 -16.43 2.45 -21.29
CA GLU A 151 -17.86 2.42 -20.98
C GLU A 151 -18.57 1.24 -21.62
N THR A 152 -19.45 0.60 -20.85
CA THR A 152 -20.10 -0.66 -21.24
C THR A 152 -21.58 -0.70 -20.88
N ARG A 153 -22.33 -1.54 -21.58
CA ARG A 153 -23.75 -1.82 -21.29
C ARG A 153 -23.91 -2.80 -20.11
N GLY A 154 -23.45 -2.43 -18.92
CA GLY A 154 -23.70 -3.21 -17.71
C GLY A 154 -23.57 -4.73 -17.91
N ARG A 155 -24.65 -5.51 -17.67
CA ARG A 155 -24.65 -6.98 -17.68
C ARG A 155 -24.45 -7.64 -19.06
N THR A 156 -24.76 -6.95 -20.16
CA THR A 156 -24.72 -7.55 -21.52
C THR A 156 -23.31 -7.60 -22.11
N ARG A 157 -22.32 -7.04 -21.43
CA ARG A 157 -20.92 -6.97 -21.90
C ARG A 157 -20.75 -6.37 -23.31
N GLN A 158 -21.62 -5.45 -23.74
CA GLN A 158 -21.41 -4.67 -24.93
C GLN A 158 -20.47 -3.51 -24.63
N LEU A 159 -19.43 -3.33 -25.43
CA LEU A 159 -18.51 -2.20 -25.35
C LEU A 159 -19.15 -0.97 -26.01
N TYR A 160 -19.20 0.16 -25.31
CA TYR A 160 -19.72 1.43 -25.83
C TYR A 160 -18.59 2.33 -26.31
N SER A 161 -17.57 2.51 -25.50
CA SER A 161 -16.41 3.35 -25.83
C SER A 161 -15.13 2.93 -25.12
N ILE A 162 -14.00 3.38 -25.65
CA ILE A 162 -12.69 3.37 -25.00
C ILE A 162 -12.14 4.80 -25.10
N ALA A 163 -11.85 5.41 -23.97
CA ALA A 163 -11.13 6.68 -23.88
C ALA A 163 -9.65 6.44 -23.58
N ALA A 164 -8.80 7.31 -24.10
CA ALA A 164 -7.38 7.36 -23.81
C ALA A 164 -6.92 8.81 -23.71
N ALA A 165 -6.20 9.14 -22.63
CA ALA A 165 -5.67 10.48 -22.37
C ALA A 165 -4.22 10.40 -21.90
N THR A 166 -3.32 11.14 -22.56
CA THR A 166 -1.92 11.28 -22.16
C THR A 166 -1.80 12.09 -20.86
N MET A 167 -0.87 11.70 -20.01
CA MET A 167 -0.45 12.48 -18.84
C MET A 167 0.68 13.41 -19.29
N ASP A 168 0.62 14.70 -18.89
CA ASP A 168 1.61 15.73 -19.25
C ASP A 168 1.81 15.93 -20.77
N SER A 169 0.76 16.38 -21.44
CA SER A 169 0.96 17.16 -22.64
C SER A 169 1.04 18.65 -22.25
N GLU A 170 2.21 19.16 -21.84
CA GLU A 170 2.49 20.54 -22.23
C GLU A 170 2.25 20.57 -23.74
N GLN A 171 1.34 21.43 -24.19
CA GLN A 171 1.00 21.62 -25.58
C GLN A 171 2.29 21.95 -26.36
N THR A 172 3.00 20.92 -26.77
CA THR A 172 3.99 21.09 -27.82
C THR A 172 3.18 21.32 -29.10
N ASP A 173 3.27 22.51 -29.64
CA ASP A 173 2.85 22.85 -31.01
C ASP A 173 3.58 21.93 -32.00
N ASN A 174 3.19 20.66 -32.05
CA ASN A 174 3.71 19.71 -33.01
C ASN A 174 2.88 19.78 -34.29
N THR A 175 3.35 20.61 -35.21
CA THR A 175 2.91 20.65 -36.60
C THR A 175 3.35 19.42 -37.45
N SER A 176 3.70 18.30 -36.82
CA SER A 176 3.90 17.04 -37.52
C SER A 176 2.53 16.34 -37.73
N ALA A 177 2.23 15.97 -38.93
CA ALA A 177 1.01 15.26 -39.33
C ALA A 177 0.95 13.88 -38.63
N GLN A 178 0.50 13.85 -37.36
CA GLN A 178 0.19 12.62 -36.65
C GLN A 178 -1.13 12.07 -37.19
N ALA A 179 -1.17 10.76 -37.47
CA ALA A 179 -2.38 10.12 -38.01
C ALA A 179 -3.52 10.07 -36.97
N TYR A 180 -3.21 10.24 -35.68
CA TYR A 180 -4.18 10.25 -34.58
C TYR A 180 -3.83 11.33 -33.53
N PRO A 181 -4.85 11.91 -32.86
CA PRO A 181 -4.68 12.91 -31.82
C PRO A 181 -4.10 12.29 -30.53
N ASP A 182 -3.47 13.12 -29.66
CA ASP A 182 -2.91 12.69 -28.38
C ASP A 182 -3.93 12.13 -27.41
N ASN A 183 -5.15 12.68 -27.40
CA ASN A 183 -6.27 12.20 -26.60
C ASN A 183 -7.44 11.81 -27.52
N VAL A 184 -8.06 10.67 -27.25
CA VAL A 184 -9.08 10.11 -28.13
C VAL A 184 -10.16 9.36 -27.33
N VAL A 185 -11.37 9.39 -27.85
CA VAL A 185 -12.45 8.48 -27.45
C VAL A 185 -12.93 7.75 -28.70
N PHE A 186 -12.76 6.44 -28.74
CA PHE A 186 -13.37 5.57 -29.72
C PHE A 186 -14.74 5.12 -29.22
N MET A 187 -15.80 5.31 -30.02
CA MET A 187 -17.17 5.01 -29.60
C MET A 187 -17.97 4.31 -30.69
N ILE A 188 -18.79 3.35 -30.30
CA ILE A 188 -19.71 2.68 -31.22
C ILE A 188 -20.75 3.66 -31.72
N GLY A 189 -20.81 3.83 -33.05
CA GLY A 189 -21.69 4.74 -33.73
C GLY A 189 -21.33 4.95 -35.18
N SER A 190 -22.07 5.79 -35.89
CA SER A 190 -21.81 6.22 -37.26
C SER A 190 -21.67 7.74 -37.32
N GLY A 191 -20.77 8.22 -38.15
CA GLY A 191 -20.53 9.66 -38.36
C GLY A 191 -19.04 9.95 -38.55
N GLU A 192 -18.75 11.21 -38.89
CA GLU A 192 -17.39 11.73 -38.94
C GLU A 192 -16.82 11.94 -37.53
N SER A 193 -15.49 11.98 -37.44
CA SER A 193 -14.82 12.28 -36.17
C SER A 193 -15.16 13.72 -35.73
N ILE A 194 -15.38 13.91 -34.43
CA ILE A 194 -15.76 15.20 -33.84
C ILE A 194 -14.62 15.68 -32.95
N GLN A 195 -14.11 16.88 -33.23
CA GLN A 195 -13.17 17.54 -32.33
C GLN A 195 -13.91 18.06 -31.10
N ARG A 196 -13.50 17.62 -29.91
CA ARG A 196 -14.02 18.07 -28.62
C ARG A 196 -12.94 18.85 -27.86
N LYS A 197 -13.32 19.47 -26.73
CA LYS A 197 -12.35 20.16 -25.88
C LYS A 197 -11.37 19.17 -25.25
N GLY A 198 -10.14 19.13 -25.77
CA GLY A 198 -9.04 18.32 -25.24
C GLY A 198 -8.95 16.90 -25.80
N TYR A 199 -9.83 16.48 -26.71
CA TYR A 199 -9.75 15.15 -27.34
C TYR A 199 -10.53 15.08 -28.65
N THR A 200 -10.31 14.00 -29.42
CA THR A 200 -11.08 13.70 -30.63
C THR A 200 -12.01 12.51 -30.39
N LEU A 201 -13.31 12.66 -30.66
CA LEU A 201 -14.28 11.57 -30.67
C LEU A 201 -14.28 10.89 -32.03
N CYS A 202 -13.96 9.60 -32.07
CA CYS A 202 -13.91 8.78 -33.30
C CYS A 202 -15.01 7.71 -33.26
N PHE A 203 -15.93 7.72 -34.20
CA PHE A 203 -16.96 6.69 -34.31
C PHE A 203 -16.45 5.43 -35.02
N CYS A 204 -16.94 4.27 -34.53
CA CYS A 204 -16.66 2.95 -35.08
C CYS A 204 -17.96 2.17 -35.24
N LEU A 205 -18.15 1.49 -36.36
CA LEU A 205 -19.39 0.77 -36.65
C LEU A 205 -19.54 -0.52 -35.81
N THR A 206 -18.45 -1.12 -35.41
CA THR A 206 -18.43 -2.41 -34.67
C THR A 206 -17.42 -2.39 -33.52
N GLU A 207 -17.64 -3.24 -32.52
CA GLU A 207 -16.68 -3.44 -31.43
C GLU A 207 -15.31 -3.93 -31.94
N LYS A 208 -15.31 -4.72 -33.05
CA LYS A 208 -14.08 -5.21 -33.68
C LYS A 208 -13.27 -4.07 -34.30
N GLU A 209 -13.93 -3.15 -34.99
CA GLU A 209 -13.31 -1.95 -35.56
C GLU A 209 -12.78 -1.05 -34.44
N LEU A 210 -13.58 -0.82 -33.39
CA LEU A 210 -13.21 0.01 -32.22
C LEU A 210 -11.93 -0.52 -31.58
N LEU A 211 -11.87 -1.81 -31.27
CA LEU A 211 -10.68 -2.44 -30.69
C LEU A 211 -9.47 -2.37 -31.63
N GLY A 212 -9.67 -2.59 -32.91
CA GLY A 212 -8.60 -2.49 -33.92
C GLY A 212 -7.99 -1.09 -33.97
N ARG A 213 -8.84 -0.05 -34.08
CA ARG A 213 -8.39 1.36 -34.06
C ARG A 213 -7.74 1.78 -32.75
N PHE A 214 -8.24 1.28 -31.63
CA PHE A 214 -7.62 1.51 -30.32
C PHE A 214 -6.22 0.88 -30.25
N PHE A 215 -6.04 -0.36 -30.73
CA PHE A 215 -4.72 -0.99 -30.77
C PHE A 215 -3.76 -0.26 -31.73
N ASP A 216 -4.23 0.19 -32.87
CA ASP A 216 -3.43 0.99 -33.81
C ASP A 216 -3.00 2.32 -33.18
N TRP A 217 -3.91 2.98 -32.47
CA TRP A 217 -3.60 4.20 -31.73
C TRP A 217 -2.54 3.96 -30.65
N ILE A 218 -2.67 2.88 -29.84
CA ILE A 218 -1.67 2.52 -28.81
C ILE A 218 -0.29 2.25 -29.41
N GLN A 219 -0.20 1.63 -30.58
CA GLN A 219 1.10 1.43 -31.25
C GLN A 219 1.70 2.76 -31.70
N GLN A 220 0.91 3.68 -32.21
CA GLN A 220 1.38 5.00 -32.64
C GLN A 220 1.72 5.92 -31.47
N ALA A 221 0.86 5.97 -30.45
CA ALA A 221 1.10 6.74 -29.24
C ALA A 221 2.31 6.22 -28.46
N ASP A 222 2.57 4.93 -28.53
CA ASP A 222 3.68 4.19 -27.89
C ASP A 222 3.95 4.60 -26.42
N PRO A 223 2.96 4.46 -25.50
CA PRO A 223 3.18 4.77 -24.11
C PRO A 223 4.10 3.73 -23.44
N ASP A 224 4.93 4.19 -22.49
CA ASP A 224 5.70 3.32 -21.58
C ASP A 224 4.81 2.74 -20.48
N VAL A 225 3.81 3.53 -20.05
CA VAL A 225 2.94 3.21 -18.92
C VAL A 225 1.48 3.39 -19.33
N LEU A 226 0.67 2.40 -19.00
CA LEU A 226 -0.79 2.46 -19.05
C LEU A 226 -1.33 2.62 -17.63
N THR A 227 -2.22 3.59 -17.42
CA THR A 227 -2.88 3.80 -16.14
C THR A 227 -4.40 3.74 -16.29
N GLY A 228 -5.12 3.76 -15.18
CA GLY A 228 -6.57 3.82 -15.11
C GLY A 228 -7.06 3.53 -13.70
N TRP A 229 -8.38 3.51 -13.53
CA TRP A 229 -9.00 3.26 -12.23
C TRP A 229 -9.63 1.89 -12.13
N ALA A 230 -9.05 0.98 -11.36
CA ALA A 230 -9.33 -0.46 -11.38
C ALA A 230 -9.04 -1.10 -12.76
N VAL A 231 -8.11 -0.53 -13.51
CA VAL A 231 -7.85 -0.80 -14.92
C VAL A 231 -7.52 -2.27 -15.21
N VAL A 232 -6.80 -2.94 -14.31
CA VAL A 232 -6.44 -4.36 -14.48
C VAL A 232 -7.66 -5.26 -14.25
N ASN A 233 -8.43 -4.98 -13.20
CA ASN A 233 -9.55 -5.84 -12.80
C ASN A 233 -10.79 -5.64 -13.66
N PHE A 234 -10.99 -4.45 -14.22
CA PHE A 234 -12.15 -4.12 -15.03
C PHE A 234 -11.79 -3.92 -16.51
N ASP A 235 -11.15 -2.82 -16.88
CA ASP A 235 -10.96 -2.40 -18.27
C ASP A 235 -10.19 -3.41 -19.13
N LEU A 236 -8.96 -3.73 -18.72
CA LEU A 236 -8.11 -4.67 -19.47
C LEU A 236 -8.66 -6.10 -19.45
N ASN A 237 -9.24 -6.51 -18.31
CA ASN A 237 -9.89 -7.82 -18.23
C ASN A 237 -11.13 -7.91 -19.14
N PHE A 238 -11.89 -6.81 -19.27
CA PHE A 238 -13.02 -6.73 -20.19
C PHE A 238 -12.53 -6.79 -21.65
N ILE A 239 -11.54 -5.97 -22.01
CA ILE A 239 -10.96 -5.92 -23.37
C ILE A 239 -10.38 -7.29 -23.76
N ASP A 240 -9.60 -7.94 -22.91
CA ASP A 240 -9.06 -9.30 -23.16
C ASP A 240 -10.17 -10.31 -23.39
N SER A 241 -11.21 -10.30 -22.54
CA SER A 241 -12.38 -11.18 -22.70
C SER A 241 -13.14 -10.90 -23.98
N LYS A 242 -13.28 -9.63 -24.37
CA LYS A 242 -13.94 -9.21 -25.62
C LYS A 242 -13.13 -9.63 -26.84
N CYS A 243 -11.82 -9.47 -26.83
CA CYS A 243 -10.93 -9.94 -27.89
C CYS A 243 -11.11 -11.44 -28.13
N ARG A 244 -11.11 -12.25 -27.07
CA ARG A 244 -11.36 -13.71 -27.19
C ARG A 244 -12.73 -14.00 -27.80
N ALA A 245 -13.79 -13.30 -27.38
CA ALA A 245 -15.14 -13.48 -27.89
C ALA A 245 -15.27 -13.12 -29.38
N LEU A 246 -14.48 -12.15 -29.85
CA LEU A 246 -14.47 -11.68 -31.25
C LEU A 246 -13.42 -12.39 -32.13
N GLY A 247 -12.67 -13.35 -31.59
CA GLY A 247 -11.57 -14.04 -32.29
C GLY A 247 -10.43 -13.09 -32.68
N MET A 248 -10.17 -12.06 -31.86
CA MET A 248 -9.09 -11.08 -32.06
C MET A 248 -7.91 -11.36 -31.14
N SER A 249 -6.69 -11.04 -31.58
CA SER A 249 -5.53 -11.00 -30.70
C SER A 249 -5.54 -9.72 -29.85
N PHE A 250 -5.23 -9.83 -28.58
CA PHE A 250 -5.13 -8.70 -27.64
C PHE A 250 -3.76 -8.00 -27.82
N GLN A 251 -3.61 -7.17 -28.87
CA GLN A 251 -2.35 -6.58 -29.35
C GLN A 251 -1.98 -5.27 -28.62
N LEU A 252 -1.96 -5.28 -27.30
CA LEU A 252 -1.65 -4.10 -26.50
C LEU A 252 -0.15 -3.91 -26.24
N GLY A 253 0.67 -4.95 -26.39
CA GLY A 253 2.12 -4.87 -26.23
C GLY A 253 2.82 -4.10 -27.35
N ARG A 254 4.08 -3.65 -27.08
CA ARG A 254 4.96 -3.08 -28.12
C ARG A 254 5.21 -4.09 -29.21
N ALA A 255 5.52 -3.63 -30.42
CA ALA A 255 5.66 -4.47 -31.59
C ALA A 255 4.45 -5.39 -31.82
N ARG A 256 3.24 -4.96 -31.45
CA ARG A 256 1.98 -5.73 -31.52
C ARG A 256 2.04 -7.07 -30.76
N GLU A 257 2.94 -7.20 -29.78
CA GLU A 257 2.99 -8.40 -28.95
C GLU A 257 1.69 -8.59 -28.17
N GLN A 258 1.30 -9.86 -28.04
CA GLN A 258 0.04 -10.21 -27.36
C GLN A 258 0.13 -9.96 -25.85
N ALA A 259 -0.81 -9.18 -25.34
CA ALA A 259 -1.05 -9.00 -23.93
C ALA A 259 -2.00 -10.09 -23.38
N ALA A 260 -2.05 -10.20 -22.05
CA ALA A 260 -2.99 -11.09 -21.37
C ALA A 260 -3.31 -10.56 -19.97
N VAL A 261 -4.54 -10.80 -19.50
CA VAL A 261 -4.92 -10.62 -18.11
C VAL A 261 -5.02 -11.99 -17.44
N LEU A 262 -4.16 -12.22 -16.46
CA LEU A 262 -4.00 -13.49 -15.76
C LEU A 262 -4.61 -13.38 -14.34
N GLN A 263 -5.18 -14.47 -13.85
CA GLN A 263 -5.60 -14.61 -12.46
C GLN A 263 -4.85 -15.80 -11.86
N PRO A 264 -3.63 -15.56 -11.31
CA PRO A 264 -2.86 -16.64 -10.69
C PRO A 264 -3.50 -17.04 -9.36
N GLY A 265 -3.56 -18.35 -9.09
CA GLY A 265 -4.07 -18.89 -7.84
C GLY A 265 -5.58 -19.17 -7.85
N ASN A 266 -6.21 -19.09 -6.66
CA ASN A 266 -7.63 -19.43 -6.46
C ASN A 266 -8.58 -18.35 -7.05
N PRO A 267 -9.84 -18.70 -7.33
CA PRO A 267 -10.87 -17.72 -7.66
C PRO A 267 -10.94 -16.60 -6.62
N GLY A 268 -10.85 -15.34 -7.08
CA GLY A 268 -10.82 -14.16 -6.19
C GLY A 268 -9.42 -13.59 -5.93
N SER A 269 -8.34 -14.25 -6.36
CA SER A 269 -6.99 -13.66 -6.33
C SER A 269 -6.91 -12.42 -7.22
N PRO A 270 -6.07 -11.42 -6.89
CA PRO A 270 -5.85 -10.25 -7.74
C PRO A 270 -5.42 -10.65 -9.16
N ARG A 271 -5.94 -9.94 -10.16
CA ARG A 271 -5.50 -10.10 -11.55
C ARG A 271 -4.20 -9.38 -11.80
N ILE A 272 -3.46 -9.86 -12.80
CA ILE A 272 -2.21 -9.29 -13.27
C ILE A 272 -2.33 -9.07 -14.77
N ALA A 273 -2.11 -7.83 -15.22
CA ALA A 273 -1.97 -7.54 -16.64
C ALA A 273 -0.52 -7.82 -17.06
N ARG A 274 -0.33 -8.58 -18.12
CA ARG A 274 0.96 -8.79 -18.77
C ARG A 274 0.91 -8.12 -20.14
N VAL A 275 1.55 -6.97 -20.25
CA VAL A 275 1.62 -6.19 -21.50
C VAL A 275 3.09 -6.04 -21.87
N PRO A 276 3.61 -6.82 -22.83
CA PRO A 276 5.02 -6.74 -23.22
C PRO A 276 5.43 -5.31 -23.63
N GLY A 277 6.46 -4.78 -23.01
CA GLY A 277 7.00 -3.45 -23.29
C GLY A 277 6.24 -2.27 -22.68
N ARG A 278 5.16 -2.50 -21.92
CA ARG A 278 4.40 -1.44 -21.25
C ARG A 278 4.08 -1.84 -19.80
N ALA A 279 4.39 -0.99 -18.84
CA ALA A 279 3.97 -1.19 -17.45
C ALA A 279 2.50 -0.79 -17.26
N VAL A 280 1.76 -1.50 -16.42
CA VAL A 280 0.35 -1.18 -16.13
C VAL A 280 0.21 -0.77 -14.67
N LEU A 281 -0.11 0.50 -14.41
CA LEU A 281 -0.24 1.06 -13.06
C LEU A 281 -1.71 1.35 -12.74
N ASP A 282 -2.32 0.54 -11.90
CA ASP A 282 -3.68 0.76 -11.39
C ASP A 282 -3.69 1.85 -10.31
N GLY A 283 -4.51 2.91 -10.48
CA GLY A 283 -4.55 4.06 -9.57
C GLY A 283 -4.90 3.68 -8.13
N ILE A 284 -5.88 2.79 -7.93
CA ILE A 284 -6.26 2.33 -6.59
C ILE A 284 -5.09 1.62 -5.90
N ASP A 285 -4.42 0.78 -6.65
CA ASP A 285 -3.35 -0.03 -6.13
C ASP A 285 -2.09 0.79 -5.83
N GLN A 286 -1.76 1.79 -6.67
CA GLN A 286 -0.66 2.71 -6.41
C GLN A 286 -0.91 3.57 -5.16
N LEU A 287 -2.13 4.09 -4.98
CA LEU A 287 -2.50 4.83 -3.77
C LEU A 287 -2.34 3.96 -2.51
N LYS A 288 -2.82 2.72 -2.55
CA LYS A 288 -2.65 1.77 -1.42
C LYS A 288 -1.18 1.44 -1.16
N ALA A 289 -0.38 1.29 -2.21
CA ALA A 289 1.07 1.06 -2.08
C ALA A 289 1.80 2.26 -1.45
N GLY A 290 1.29 3.48 -1.69
CA GLY A 290 1.75 4.73 -1.06
C GLY A 290 1.17 4.98 0.34
N PHE A 291 0.38 4.04 0.90
CA PHE A 291 -0.32 4.16 2.19
C PHE A 291 -1.35 5.29 2.27
N TRP A 292 -1.90 5.73 1.13
CA TRP A 292 -3.05 6.62 1.12
C TRP A 292 -4.29 5.91 1.69
N SER A 293 -5.08 6.64 2.44
CA SER A 293 -6.30 6.14 3.07
C SER A 293 -7.46 7.09 2.77
N PHE A 294 -8.56 6.55 2.27
CA PHE A 294 -9.78 7.27 1.95
C PHE A 294 -11.00 6.49 2.49
N ASP A 295 -12.08 7.18 2.74
CA ASP A 295 -13.35 6.55 3.13
C ASP A 295 -13.82 5.57 2.05
N SER A 296 -13.58 5.89 0.78
CA SER A 296 -13.85 5.06 -0.39
C SER A 296 -12.78 5.26 -1.45
N PHE A 297 -12.30 4.18 -2.06
CA PHE A 297 -11.43 4.22 -3.23
C PHE A 297 -12.23 4.30 -4.56
N SER A 298 -13.44 4.84 -4.56
CA SER A 298 -14.10 5.21 -5.82
C SER A 298 -13.38 6.42 -6.43
N LEU A 299 -13.31 6.48 -7.77
CA LEU A 299 -12.65 7.61 -8.46
C LEU A 299 -13.27 8.95 -8.04
N ASP A 300 -14.59 9.00 -7.89
CA ASP A 300 -15.30 10.20 -7.47
C ASP A 300 -14.90 10.68 -6.07
N ASN A 301 -14.86 9.77 -5.09
CA ASN A 301 -14.46 10.12 -3.72
C ASN A 301 -13.00 10.58 -3.64
N VAL A 302 -12.09 9.85 -4.28
CA VAL A 302 -10.65 10.16 -4.25
C VAL A 302 -10.37 11.47 -4.99
N SER A 303 -11.00 11.71 -6.14
CA SER A 303 -10.85 12.98 -6.87
C SER A 303 -11.41 14.16 -6.08
N TYR A 304 -12.54 14.00 -5.40
CA TYR A 304 -13.08 15.05 -4.54
C TYR A 304 -12.15 15.37 -3.37
N GLU A 305 -11.64 14.36 -2.66
CA GLU A 305 -10.74 14.56 -1.51
C GLU A 305 -9.37 15.15 -1.90
N LEU A 306 -8.79 14.74 -3.04
CA LEU A 306 -7.46 15.18 -3.47
C LEU A 306 -7.47 16.46 -4.32
N LEU A 307 -8.50 16.63 -5.17
CA LEU A 307 -8.53 17.66 -6.21
C LEU A 307 -9.61 18.73 -5.97
N GLY A 308 -10.56 18.47 -5.04
CA GLY A 308 -11.71 19.34 -4.80
C GLY A 308 -12.77 19.28 -5.90
N ASN A 309 -12.66 18.38 -6.86
CA ASN A 309 -13.62 18.17 -7.95
C ASN A 309 -13.82 16.68 -8.24
N GLY A 310 -14.94 16.31 -8.86
CA GLY A 310 -15.34 14.92 -9.08
C GLY A 310 -15.79 14.64 -10.51
N LYS A 311 -16.50 13.54 -10.65
CA LYS A 311 -17.08 13.06 -11.91
C LYS A 311 -18.23 13.94 -12.42
N LEU A 312 -18.50 13.87 -13.72
CA LEU A 312 -19.64 14.58 -14.36
C LEU A 312 -21.01 13.96 -14.01
N ILE A 313 -21.05 12.67 -13.68
CA ILE A 313 -22.27 11.98 -13.22
C ILE A 313 -22.17 11.80 -11.71
N THR A 314 -23.10 12.42 -10.97
CA THR A 314 -23.12 12.39 -9.51
C THR A 314 -23.64 11.06 -8.94
N PRO A 315 -23.29 10.70 -7.68
CA PRO A 315 -23.73 9.45 -7.03
C PRO A 315 -25.24 9.31 -6.86
N GLU A 316 -26.01 10.40 -6.97
CA GLU A 316 -27.47 10.42 -6.83
C GLU A 316 -28.19 9.85 -8.05
N GLN A 317 -27.51 9.67 -9.17
CA GLN A 317 -28.06 9.11 -10.39
C GLN A 317 -27.78 7.60 -10.50
N ASP A 318 -28.74 6.82 -11.03
CA ASP A 318 -28.44 5.45 -11.46
C ASP A 318 -27.43 5.50 -12.60
N LYS A 319 -26.18 5.26 -12.27
CA LYS A 319 -25.03 5.35 -13.19
C LYS A 319 -25.27 4.50 -14.45
N VAL A 320 -25.76 3.26 -14.29
CA VAL A 320 -25.96 2.33 -15.42
C VAL A 320 -27.07 2.82 -16.33
N ALA A 321 -28.18 3.26 -15.76
CA ALA A 321 -29.29 3.81 -16.55
C ALA A 321 -28.86 5.09 -17.28
N THR A 322 -28.12 5.97 -16.61
CA THR A 322 -27.60 7.21 -17.22
C THR A 322 -26.65 6.95 -18.37
N ILE A 323 -25.67 6.05 -18.22
CA ILE A 323 -24.74 5.66 -19.28
C ILE A 323 -25.49 5.07 -20.49
N ASN A 324 -26.45 4.17 -20.25
CA ASN A 324 -27.26 3.59 -21.34
C ASN A 324 -28.08 4.65 -22.07
N ARG A 325 -28.68 5.61 -21.33
CA ARG A 325 -29.43 6.72 -21.92
C ARG A 325 -28.52 7.63 -22.76
N LEU A 326 -27.37 8.04 -22.22
CA LEU A 326 -26.43 8.88 -22.95
C LEU A 326 -25.89 8.19 -24.21
N PHE A 327 -25.63 6.88 -24.14
CA PHE A 327 -25.21 6.13 -25.32
C PHE A 327 -26.29 6.12 -26.41
N ALA A 328 -27.55 6.08 -26.05
CA ALA A 328 -28.68 6.09 -27.00
C ALA A 328 -28.97 7.50 -27.56
N GLU A 329 -28.92 8.53 -26.72
CA GLU A 329 -29.46 9.86 -27.00
C GLU A 329 -28.37 10.92 -27.21
N ASP A 330 -27.23 10.86 -26.50
CA ASP A 330 -26.15 11.85 -26.55
C ASP A 330 -24.76 11.22 -26.38
N LYS A 331 -24.28 10.59 -27.45
CA LYS A 331 -22.95 9.98 -27.49
C LYS A 331 -21.80 10.96 -27.20
N PRO A 332 -21.81 12.22 -27.69
CA PRO A 332 -20.80 13.20 -27.34
C PRO A 332 -20.70 13.47 -25.85
N GLN A 333 -21.82 13.56 -25.11
CA GLN A 333 -21.81 13.75 -23.67
C GLN A 333 -21.27 12.51 -22.93
N LEU A 334 -21.55 11.30 -23.42
CA LEU A 334 -20.95 10.08 -22.88
C LEU A 334 -19.44 10.05 -23.13
N ALA A 335 -18.98 10.55 -24.26
CA ALA A 335 -17.55 10.66 -24.57
C ALA A 335 -16.85 11.68 -23.64
N ASP A 336 -17.48 12.83 -23.35
CA ASP A 336 -16.97 13.80 -22.38
C ASP A 336 -16.84 13.15 -20.99
N TYR A 337 -17.81 12.34 -20.58
CA TYR A 337 -17.75 11.60 -19.32
C TYR A 337 -16.60 10.60 -19.28
N ASN A 338 -16.48 9.76 -20.30
CA ASN A 338 -15.43 8.73 -20.40
C ASN A 338 -14.02 9.36 -20.44
N HIS A 339 -13.85 10.46 -21.22
CA HIS A 339 -12.58 11.20 -21.25
C HIS A 339 -12.26 11.86 -19.91
N ARG A 340 -13.29 12.40 -19.21
CA ARG A 340 -13.09 13.01 -17.89
C ARG A 340 -12.60 12.00 -16.85
N ASP A 341 -13.06 10.75 -16.88
CA ASP A 341 -12.57 9.69 -15.99
C ASP A 341 -11.05 9.45 -16.21
N CYS A 342 -10.56 9.46 -17.46
CA CYS A 342 -9.12 9.38 -17.75
C CYS A 342 -8.34 10.60 -17.21
N THR A 343 -8.84 11.83 -17.43
CA THR A 343 -8.13 13.02 -16.96
C THR A 343 -8.10 13.12 -15.44
N LEU A 344 -9.16 12.71 -14.73
CA LEU A 344 -9.16 12.63 -13.26
C LEU A 344 -8.08 11.66 -12.75
N VAL A 345 -7.88 10.53 -13.42
CA VAL A 345 -6.79 9.60 -13.06
C VAL A 345 -5.43 10.28 -13.23
N ASN A 346 -5.19 10.98 -14.35
CA ASN A 346 -3.94 11.71 -14.58
C ASN A 346 -3.71 12.79 -13.52
N ASP A 347 -4.74 13.56 -13.16
CA ASP A 347 -4.68 14.59 -12.13
C ASP A 347 -4.33 13.98 -10.74
N ILE A 348 -4.92 12.82 -10.39
CA ILE A 348 -4.62 12.09 -9.16
C ILE A 348 -3.17 11.60 -9.15
N PHE A 349 -2.70 10.99 -10.25
CA PHE A 349 -1.31 10.52 -10.36
C PHE A 349 -0.32 11.66 -10.17
N THR A 350 -0.59 12.81 -10.78
CA THR A 350 0.24 14.02 -10.64
C THR A 350 0.19 14.57 -9.20
N LYS A 351 -1.01 14.76 -8.65
CA LYS A 351 -1.19 15.31 -7.30
C LYS A 351 -0.57 14.46 -6.20
N ALA A 352 -0.77 13.14 -6.29
CA ALA A 352 -0.25 12.18 -5.31
C ALA A 352 1.17 11.66 -5.64
N GLN A 353 1.78 12.15 -6.72
CA GLN A 353 3.12 11.77 -7.20
C GLN A 353 3.30 10.25 -7.35
N LEU A 354 2.29 9.55 -7.87
CA LEU A 354 2.26 8.09 -7.89
C LEU A 354 3.29 7.48 -8.86
N LEU A 355 3.49 8.10 -10.02
CA LEU A 355 4.50 7.63 -10.98
C LEU A 355 5.93 7.81 -10.47
N PRO A 356 6.35 8.98 -9.95
CA PRO A 356 7.64 9.13 -9.27
C PRO A 356 7.83 8.12 -8.13
N PHE A 357 6.81 7.90 -7.31
CA PHE A 357 6.86 6.90 -6.25
C PHE A 357 7.11 5.48 -6.78
N ALA A 358 6.40 5.05 -7.83
CA ALA A 358 6.57 3.74 -8.46
C ALA A 358 7.99 3.55 -9.04
N ILE A 359 8.52 4.57 -9.73
CA ILE A 359 9.90 4.58 -10.26
C ILE A 359 10.92 4.41 -9.13
N GLN A 360 10.81 5.21 -8.07
CA GLN A 360 11.74 5.12 -6.94
C GLN A 360 11.65 3.76 -6.22
N ARG A 361 10.46 3.22 -6.07
CA ARG A 361 10.28 1.86 -5.51
C ARG A 361 10.97 0.81 -6.36
N ALA A 362 10.83 0.84 -7.69
CA ALA A 362 11.49 -0.10 -8.60
C ALA A 362 13.01 0.05 -8.54
N ASN A 363 13.54 1.27 -8.54
CA ASN A 363 14.97 1.56 -8.41
C ASN A 363 15.58 1.01 -7.11
N LEU A 364 14.85 1.09 -6.01
CA LEU A 364 15.33 0.65 -4.70
C LEU A 364 15.22 -0.85 -4.48
N THR A 365 14.30 -1.54 -5.17
CA THR A 365 13.95 -2.93 -4.84
C THR A 365 14.20 -3.94 -5.95
N GLY A 366 14.41 -3.51 -7.17
CA GLY A 366 14.44 -4.39 -8.33
C GLY A 366 13.09 -5.04 -8.67
N LEU A 367 12.00 -4.62 -8.04
CA LEU A 367 10.65 -5.05 -8.43
C LEU A 367 10.27 -4.45 -9.79
N ALA A 368 9.47 -5.16 -10.56
CA ALA A 368 8.88 -4.59 -11.77
C ALA A 368 8.03 -3.35 -11.41
N LEU A 369 8.01 -2.35 -12.29
CA LEU A 369 7.34 -1.07 -12.07
C LEU A 369 5.85 -1.25 -11.72
N ASP A 370 5.19 -2.20 -12.35
CA ASP A 370 3.77 -2.55 -12.18
C ASP A 370 3.51 -3.58 -11.08
N ARG A 371 4.55 -4.10 -10.42
CA ARG A 371 4.36 -5.11 -9.37
C ARG A 371 3.93 -4.46 -8.07
N LEU A 372 2.74 -4.82 -7.62
CA LEU A 372 2.20 -4.42 -6.33
C LEU A 372 2.52 -5.45 -5.25
N GLY A 373 2.75 -4.97 -4.03
CA GLY A 373 3.19 -5.84 -2.95
C GLY A 373 4.58 -6.41 -3.23
N GLY A 374 4.84 -7.61 -2.71
CA GLY A 374 6.09 -8.31 -3.01
C GLY A 374 7.28 -7.85 -2.17
N SER A 375 7.04 -7.40 -0.92
CA SER A 375 8.14 -7.08 0.01
C SER A 375 9.13 -8.24 0.18
N VAL A 376 8.66 -9.49 0.14
CA VAL A 376 9.53 -10.68 0.15
C VAL A 376 10.42 -10.72 -1.09
N ALA A 377 9.87 -10.48 -2.28
CA ALA A 377 10.66 -10.48 -3.50
C ALA A 377 11.61 -9.27 -3.57
N ALA A 378 11.23 -8.11 -3.01
CA ALA A 378 12.13 -6.97 -2.84
C ALA A 378 13.32 -7.33 -1.94
N PHE A 379 13.04 -8.01 -0.83
CA PHE A 379 14.07 -8.50 0.08
C PHE A 379 15.00 -9.49 -0.62
N ASP A 380 14.45 -10.48 -1.32
CA ASP A 380 15.24 -11.45 -2.09
C ASP A 380 16.14 -10.77 -3.13
N ASN A 381 15.61 -9.82 -3.91
CA ASN A 381 16.38 -9.09 -4.91
C ASN A 381 17.60 -8.33 -4.31
N LEU A 382 17.44 -7.79 -3.10
CA LEU A 382 18.47 -7.01 -2.43
C LEU A 382 19.45 -7.88 -1.63
N TYR A 383 18.96 -8.98 -1.04
CA TYR A 383 19.70 -9.79 -0.09
C TYR A 383 20.47 -10.94 -0.78
N LEU A 384 19.81 -11.71 -1.68
CA LEU A 384 20.41 -12.90 -2.30
C LEU A 384 21.72 -12.62 -3.04
N PRO A 385 21.83 -11.60 -3.92
CA PRO A 385 23.11 -11.39 -4.62
C PRO A 385 24.26 -11.03 -3.68
N LYS A 386 23.97 -10.39 -2.54
CA LYS A 386 24.96 -10.12 -1.51
C LYS A 386 25.32 -11.39 -0.72
N LEU A 387 24.35 -12.25 -0.45
CA LEU A 387 24.53 -13.55 0.19
C LEU A 387 25.44 -14.46 -0.66
N HIS A 388 25.19 -14.52 -1.97
CA HIS A 388 26.03 -15.29 -2.91
C HIS A 388 27.48 -14.81 -2.92
N ARG A 389 27.71 -13.49 -2.83
CA ARG A 389 29.09 -12.93 -2.74
C ARG A 389 29.76 -13.23 -1.41
N LYS A 390 29.01 -13.66 -0.38
CA LYS A 390 29.57 -14.17 0.90
C LYS A 390 29.75 -15.68 0.91
N GLY A 391 29.47 -16.37 -0.20
CA GLY A 391 29.66 -17.83 -0.33
C GLY A 391 28.46 -18.67 0.10
N PHE A 392 27.25 -18.08 0.22
CA PHE A 392 26.07 -18.80 0.68
C PHE A 392 24.91 -18.72 -0.33
N VAL A 393 24.05 -19.74 -0.29
CA VAL A 393 22.76 -19.79 -0.97
C VAL A 393 21.63 -19.98 0.04
N ALA A 394 20.44 -19.62 -0.35
CA ALA A 394 19.25 -19.69 0.51
C ALA A 394 18.37 -20.91 0.17
N PRO A 395 17.56 -21.43 1.11
CA PRO A 395 16.57 -22.46 0.81
C PRO A 395 15.48 -21.96 -0.12
N ASP A 396 14.70 -22.85 -0.70
CA ASP A 396 13.42 -22.52 -1.34
C ASP A 396 12.42 -21.98 -0.32
N VAL A 397 11.44 -21.20 -0.80
CA VAL A 397 10.31 -20.78 0.04
C VAL A 397 9.51 -22.02 0.44
N ARG A 398 9.41 -22.31 1.73
CA ARG A 398 8.66 -23.45 2.27
C ARG A 398 7.22 -23.04 2.50
N THR A 399 6.30 -23.88 2.02
CA THR A 399 4.84 -23.66 2.18
C THR A 399 4.30 -24.09 3.56
N GLN A 400 5.11 -24.77 4.38
CA GLN A 400 4.70 -25.29 5.69
C GLN A 400 5.80 -25.02 6.73
N ALA A 401 5.62 -23.97 7.50
CA ALA A 401 6.27 -23.80 8.79
C ALA A 401 5.20 -23.82 9.88
N ASN A 402 5.12 -24.90 10.64
CA ASN A 402 4.29 -25.00 11.84
C ASN A 402 5.01 -24.37 13.05
N ASP A 403 5.49 -23.16 12.93
CA ASP A 403 6.13 -22.46 14.04
C ASP A 403 5.10 -21.60 14.79
N ALA A 404 5.20 -21.62 16.12
CA ALA A 404 4.49 -20.68 16.96
C ALA A 404 5.01 -19.26 16.63
N GLY A 405 4.20 -18.46 15.96
CA GLY A 405 4.59 -17.13 15.46
C GLY A 405 5.28 -16.25 16.50
N SER A 406 5.94 -15.20 16.01
CA SER A 406 6.54 -14.17 16.87
C SER A 406 5.45 -13.29 17.51
N PRO A 407 5.60 -12.82 18.76
CA PRO A 407 4.70 -11.82 19.34
C PRO A 407 4.74 -10.55 18.47
N GLY A 408 3.60 -9.86 18.35
CA GLY A 408 3.53 -8.56 17.68
C GLY A 408 4.20 -7.44 18.48
N GLY A 409 4.00 -6.19 18.04
CA GLY A 409 4.44 -5.01 18.79
C GLY A 409 3.82 -4.96 20.18
N TYR A 410 4.59 -4.47 21.16
CA TYR A 410 4.13 -4.36 22.54
C TYR A 410 3.19 -3.16 22.69
N VAL A 411 2.04 -3.42 23.27
CA VAL A 411 1.10 -2.36 23.65
C VAL A 411 0.92 -2.40 25.16
N MET A 412 1.38 -1.35 25.82
CA MET A 412 1.26 -1.22 27.27
C MET A 412 -0.20 -1.15 27.71
N ASP A 413 -0.47 -1.52 28.95
CA ASP A 413 -1.75 -1.22 29.56
C ASP A 413 -1.86 0.29 29.73
N SER A 414 -2.98 0.85 29.29
CA SER A 414 -3.20 2.28 29.38
C SER A 414 -3.86 2.65 30.71
N ARG A 415 -3.55 3.85 31.22
CA ARG A 415 -4.26 4.45 32.37
C ARG A 415 -5.37 5.33 31.81
N PRO A 416 -6.66 4.94 32.02
CA PRO A 416 -7.76 5.74 31.50
C PRO A 416 -7.87 7.04 32.33
N GLY A 417 -8.24 8.12 31.68
CA GLY A 417 -8.34 9.43 32.32
C GLY A 417 -8.44 10.57 31.33
N LEU A 418 -8.70 11.75 31.89
CA LEU A 418 -8.61 13.02 31.21
C LEU A 418 -7.37 13.75 31.72
N TYR A 419 -6.43 14.07 30.85
CA TYR A 419 -5.11 14.58 31.23
C TYR A 419 -4.84 15.94 30.60
N ARG A 420 -4.08 16.77 31.30
CA ARG A 420 -3.44 17.97 30.74
C ARG A 420 -1.96 17.67 30.53
N ASN A 421 -1.39 18.20 29.45
CA ASN A 421 0.04 18.13 29.12
C ASN A 421 0.61 16.70 29.05
N VAL A 422 0.27 16.00 27.97
CA VAL A 422 0.82 14.67 27.64
C VAL A 422 1.77 14.79 26.45
N LEU A 423 3.03 14.38 26.64
CA LEU A 423 4.05 14.34 25.59
C LEU A 423 4.09 12.97 24.94
N VAL A 424 4.38 12.94 23.64
CA VAL A 424 4.67 11.70 22.92
C VAL A 424 6.14 11.69 22.52
N LEU A 425 6.85 10.69 23.02
CA LEU A 425 8.21 10.37 22.60
C LEU A 425 8.14 9.13 21.71
N ASP A 426 8.60 9.24 20.46
CA ASP A 426 8.49 8.19 19.45
C ASP A 426 9.86 7.73 18.97
N PHE A 427 10.05 6.40 18.86
CA PHE A 427 11.28 5.84 18.29
C PHE A 427 11.23 5.86 16.75
N LYS A 428 12.09 6.63 16.17
CA LYS A 428 12.22 6.76 14.72
C LYS A 428 12.53 5.41 14.07
N SER A 429 11.54 4.86 13.35
CA SER A 429 11.68 3.58 12.66
C SER A 429 12.25 2.47 13.56
N LEU A 430 11.59 2.18 14.69
CA LEU A 430 12.10 1.32 15.77
C LEU A 430 12.67 -0.01 15.28
N TYR A 431 11.96 -0.78 14.46
CA TYR A 431 12.42 -2.09 14.02
C TYR A 431 13.66 -2.04 13.11
N PRO A 432 13.76 -1.16 12.12
CA PRO A 432 15.02 -0.90 11.41
C PRO A 432 16.18 -0.50 12.31
N SER A 433 15.93 0.34 13.32
CA SER A 433 16.95 0.74 14.30
C SER A 433 17.42 -0.44 15.16
N ILE A 434 16.50 -1.32 15.57
CA ILE A 434 16.82 -2.57 16.29
C ILE A 434 17.70 -3.49 15.44
N ILE A 435 17.31 -3.70 14.17
CA ILE A 435 18.06 -4.56 13.26
C ILE A 435 19.51 -4.06 13.12
N ARG A 436 19.69 -2.74 12.93
CA ARG A 436 21.03 -2.14 12.83
C ARG A 436 21.81 -2.25 14.15
N THR A 437 21.20 -1.91 15.28
CA THR A 437 21.85 -1.85 16.58
C THR A 437 22.30 -3.23 17.06
N PHE A 438 21.46 -4.26 16.87
CA PHE A 438 21.73 -5.61 17.38
C PHE A 438 22.18 -6.58 16.31
N PHE A 439 22.54 -6.10 15.12
CA PHE A 439 23.06 -6.89 13.98
C PHE A 439 22.14 -8.05 13.57
N ILE A 440 20.82 -7.89 13.70
CA ILE A 440 19.87 -8.96 13.40
C ILE A 440 19.86 -9.24 11.89
N ASP A 441 20.30 -10.45 11.53
CA ASP A 441 20.56 -10.81 10.14
C ASP A 441 20.48 -12.33 9.93
N PRO A 442 19.91 -12.84 8.79
CA PRO A 442 19.91 -14.28 8.50
C PRO A 442 21.31 -14.91 8.43
N LEU A 443 22.29 -14.26 7.78
CA LEU A 443 23.66 -14.75 7.73
C LEU A 443 24.34 -14.65 9.10
N GLY A 444 24.12 -13.53 9.81
CA GLY A 444 24.65 -13.33 11.16
C GLY A 444 24.12 -14.35 12.17
N LEU A 445 22.88 -14.83 12.00
CA LEU A 445 22.31 -15.93 12.79
C LEU A 445 22.95 -17.29 12.45
N ALA A 446 23.22 -17.52 11.16
CA ALA A 446 23.86 -18.76 10.71
C ALA A 446 25.33 -18.87 11.15
N GLU A 447 26.03 -17.75 11.20
CA GLU A 447 27.45 -17.65 11.54
C GLU A 447 27.72 -16.61 12.63
N PRO A 448 27.35 -16.88 13.89
CA PRO A 448 27.42 -15.89 14.97
C PRO A 448 28.85 -15.47 15.35
N GLY A 449 29.88 -16.33 15.09
CA GLY A 449 31.27 -16.06 15.48
C GLY A 449 31.55 -16.23 16.98
N ASP A 450 32.72 -15.78 17.42
CA ASP A 450 33.21 -16.01 18.79
C ASP A 450 32.65 -14.99 19.83
N ASN A 451 32.26 -13.81 19.40
CA ASN A 451 31.72 -12.74 20.28
C ASN A 451 30.38 -12.18 19.73
N PRO A 452 29.32 -12.99 19.70
CA PRO A 452 28.06 -12.59 19.12
C PRO A 452 27.27 -11.63 20.01
N VAL A 453 26.32 -10.90 19.41
CA VAL A 453 25.30 -10.15 20.13
C VAL A 453 24.12 -11.07 20.42
N PRO A 454 23.70 -11.23 21.69
CA PRO A 454 22.60 -12.11 22.04
C PRO A 454 21.27 -11.56 21.55
N GLY A 455 20.46 -12.44 20.94
CA GLY A 455 19.06 -12.19 20.58
C GLY A 455 18.08 -12.83 21.55
N PHE A 456 16.93 -13.27 21.05
CA PHE A 456 15.90 -13.98 21.78
C PHE A 456 15.65 -15.35 21.14
N VAL A 457 15.10 -16.29 21.93
CA VAL A 457 14.84 -17.68 21.50
C VAL A 457 16.17 -18.33 21.07
N ASP A 458 17.15 -18.23 21.95
CA ASP A 458 18.51 -18.77 21.80
C ASP A 458 19.24 -18.29 20.51
N ALA A 459 18.86 -17.12 19.98
CA ALA A 459 19.53 -16.49 18.85
C ALA A 459 20.79 -15.76 19.31
N SER A 460 21.78 -15.76 18.42
CA SER A 460 23.01 -14.97 18.53
C SER A 460 23.40 -14.43 17.16
N PHE A 461 23.83 -13.18 17.08
CA PHE A 461 24.09 -12.49 15.82
C PHE A 461 25.54 -12.04 15.70
N SER A 462 26.14 -12.27 14.55
CA SER A 462 27.51 -11.86 14.26
C SER A 462 27.67 -10.34 14.21
N ARG A 463 28.72 -9.84 14.84
CA ARG A 463 29.11 -8.42 14.74
C ARG A 463 29.74 -8.06 13.40
N GLU A 464 30.29 -9.03 12.68
CA GLU A 464 31.09 -8.81 11.48
C GLU A 464 30.43 -9.36 10.20
N ARG A 465 29.75 -10.51 10.31
CA ARG A 465 29.17 -11.23 9.17
C ARG A 465 27.66 -11.01 9.08
N HIS A 466 27.26 -9.86 8.55
CA HIS A 466 25.86 -9.49 8.37
C HIS A 466 25.66 -8.72 7.06
N ILE A 467 24.45 -8.71 6.54
CA ILE A 467 24.06 -8.07 5.28
C ILE A 467 22.92 -7.07 5.53
N LEU A 468 21.86 -7.47 6.26
CA LEU A 468 20.67 -6.66 6.44
C LEU A 468 20.91 -5.35 7.19
N PRO A 469 21.70 -5.28 8.28
CA PRO A 469 22.06 -4.02 8.92
C PRO A 469 22.70 -3.02 7.96
N GLN A 470 23.60 -3.48 7.07
CA GLN A 470 24.24 -2.64 6.06
C GLN A 470 23.27 -2.16 4.97
N LEU A 471 22.31 -3.02 4.57
CA LEU A 471 21.25 -2.63 3.64
C LEU A 471 20.36 -1.53 4.24
N ILE A 472 19.95 -1.68 5.50
CA ILE A 472 19.14 -0.67 6.19
C ILE A 472 19.93 0.63 6.35
N GLU A 473 21.22 0.55 6.69
CA GLU A 473 22.08 1.75 6.78
C GLU A 473 22.16 2.52 5.46
N SER A 474 22.36 1.80 4.34
CA SER A 474 22.40 2.40 3.01
C SER A 474 21.06 3.07 2.64
N LEU A 475 19.94 2.40 2.95
CA LEU A 475 18.60 2.95 2.74
C LEU A 475 18.32 4.16 3.63
N TRP A 476 18.81 4.13 4.87
CA TRP A 476 18.65 5.26 5.80
C TRP A 476 19.38 6.50 5.31
N ALA A 477 20.65 6.34 4.92
CA ALA A 477 21.43 7.44 4.34
C ALA A 477 20.75 8.01 3.08
N ALA A 478 20.26 7.15 2.18
CA ALA A 478 19.51 7.56 0.99
C ALA A 478 18.23 8.31 1.35
N ARG A 479 17.53 7.92 2.43
CA ARG A 479 16.33 8.62 2.91
C ARG A 479 16.65 10.02 3.45
N ASP A 480 17.75 10.18 4.18
CA ASP A 480 18.14 11.47 4.72
C ASP A 480 18.54 12.43 3.59
N GLU A 481 19.22 11.95 2.56
CA GLU A 481 19.50 12.73 1.35
C GLU A 481 18.21 13.11 0.60
N ALA A 482 17.25 12.17 0.47
CA ALA A 482 15.95 12.44 -0.13
C ALA A 482 15.16 13.52 0.62
N LYS A 483 15.23 13.52 1.96
CA LYS A 483 14.61 14.58 2.79
C LYS A 483 15.27 15.92 2.58
N LYS A 484 16.62 16.00 2.56
CA LYS A 484 17.37 17.23 2.28
C LYS A 484 17.04 17.80 0.89
N ALA A 485 16.89 16.92 -0.09
CA ALA A 485 16.52 17.28 -1.46
C ALA A 485 15.01 17.53 -1.64
N SER A 486 14.20 17.47 -0.58
CA SER A 486 12.73 17.58 -0.63
C SER A 486 12.07 16.59 -1.59
N ASN A 487 12.70 15.43 -1.82
CA ASN A 487 12.17 14.34 -2.66
C ASN A 487 11.22 13.44 -1.83
N ALA A 488 9.98 13.88 -1.71
CA ALA A 488 8.97 13.17 -0.91
C ALA A 488 8.66 11.75 -1.41
N PRO A 489 8.51 11.48 -2.74
CA PRO A 489 8.28 10.12 -3.24
C PRO A 489 9.41 9.16 -2.87
N LEU A 490 10.66 9.56 -3.03
CA LEU A 490 11.83 8.73 -2.68
C LEU A 490 11.88 8.48 -1.16
N SER A 491 11.74 9.53 -0.34
CA SER A 491 11.73 9.40 1.12
C SER A 491 10.63 8.46 1.62
N GLN A 492 9.43 8.53 1.02
CA GLN A 492 8.30 7.67 1.36
C GLN A 492 8.55 6.21 0.92
N ALA A 493 9.04 6.00 -0.30
CA ALA A 493 9.36 4.66 -0.79
C ALA A 493 10.40 3.95 0.10
N ILE A 494 11.47 4.66 0.48
CA ILE A 494 12.49 4.12 1.38
C ILE A 494 11.92 3.77 2.75
N LYS A 495 11.10 4.66 3.34
CA LYS A 495 10.44 4.41 4.63
C LYS A 495 9.61 3.12 4.61
N ILE A 496 8.83 2.93 3.55
CA ILE A 496 7.97 1.76 3.37
C ILE A 496 8.81 0.48 3.26
N ILE A 497 9.89 0.50 2.46
CA ILE A 497 10.76 -0.65 2.25
C ILE A 497 11.43 -1.06 3.57
N MET A 498 12.06 -0.12 4.27
CA MET A 498 12.74 -0.40 5.54
C MET A 498 11.78 -1.01 6.57
N ASN A 499 10.59 -0.44 6.74
CA ASN A 499 9.61 -0.93 7.71
C ASN A 499 9.03 -2.31 7.32
N SER A 500 9.04 -2.65 6.02
CA SER A 500 8.55 -3.95 5.54
C SER A 500 9.47 -5.12 5.89
N PHE A 501 10.77 -4.89 6.11
CA PHE A 501 11.76 -5.96 6.32
C PHE A 501 11.48 -6.80 7.57
N TYR A 502 11.00 -6.18 8.65
CA TYR A 502 10.53 -6.95 9.81
C TYR A 502 9.38 -7.90 9.43
N GLY A 503 8.35 -7.39 8.76
CA GLY A 503 7.22 -8.19 8.32
C GLY A 503 7.61 -9.31 7.37
N VAL A 504 8.62 -9.09 6.52
CA VAL A 504 9.19 -10.09 5.62
C VAL A 504 9.82 -11.24 6.40
N LEU A 505 10.69 -10.94 7.37
CA LEU A 505 11.36 -11.96 8.20
C LEU A 505 10.38 -12.70 9.12
N GLY A 506 9.23 -12.12 9.42
CA GLY A 506 8.17 -12.71 10.24
C GLY A 506 7.08 -13.49 9.45
N THR A 507 7.20 -13.63 8.12
CA THR A 507 6.23 -14.36 7.30
C THR A 507 6.78 -15.68 6.74
N THR A 508 5.98 -16.74 6.82
CA THR A 508 6.32 -18.07 6.28
C THR A 508 6.51 -18.07 4.75
N GLY A 509 6.03 -17.05 4.06
CA GLY A 509 6.27 -16.84 2.63
C GLY A 509 7.68 -16.32 2.30
N CYS A 510 8.53 -16.07 3.29
CA CYS A 510 9.93 -15.68 3.11
C CYS A 510 10.87 -16.88 3.31
N ARG A 511 11.83 -17.05 2.42
CA ARG A 511 12.87 -18.11 2.53
C ARG A 511 13.77 -17.99 3.76
N PHE A 512 13.90 -16.76 4.29
CA PHE A 512 14.65 -16.41 5.50
C PHE A 512 13.77 -16.36 6.76
N TYR A 513 12.51 -16.82 6.68
CA TYR A 513 11.64 -16.85 7.85
C TYR A 513 12.30 -17.64 8.99
N SER A 514 12.37 -17.01 10.15
CA SER A 514 12.86 -17.64 11.39
C SER A 514 12.17 -17.00 12.58
N GLN A 515 11.65 -17.83 13.49
CA GLN A 515 11.09 -17.37 14.75
C GLN A 515 12.15 -16.61 15.58
N GLN A 516 13.40 -17.03 15.51
CA GLN A 516 14.54 -16.40 16.18
C GLN A 516 14.76 -14.97 15.69
N LEU A 517 14.75 -14.74 14.36
CA LEU A 517 14.88 -13.40 13.77
C LEU A 517 13.72 -12.50 14.16
N ALA A 518 12.50 -12.96 13.91
CA ALA A 518 11.30 -12.18 14.18
C ALA A 518 11.12 -11.87 15.67
N SER A 519 11.33 -12.86 16.55
CA SER A 519 11.25 -12.67 18.00
C SER A 519 12.36 -11.78 18.53
N SER A 520 13.57 -11.84 17.97
CA SER A 520 14.66 -10.96 18.37
C SER A 520 14.34 -9.49 18.07
N ILE A 521 13.65 -9.19 16.97
CA ILE A 521 13.21 -7.82 16.65
C ILE A 521 12.11 -7.38 17.62
N THR A 522 11.03 -8.16 17.74
CA THR A 522 9.86 -7.74 18.52
C THR A 522 10.10 -7.70 20.02
N ARG A 523 10.73 -8.75 20.59
CA ARG A 523 11.03 -8.79 22.03
C ARG A 523 12.06 -7.73 22.42
N ARG A 524 12.99 -7.38 21.53
CA ARG A 524 13.90 -6.25 21.76
C ARG A 524 13.12 -4.94 21.76
N GLY A 525 12.14 -4.78 20.88
CA GLY A 525 11.22 -3.66 20.91
C GLY A 525 10.45 -3.57 22.24
N HIS A 526 9.93 -4.71 22.75
CA HIS A 526 9.28 -4.77 24.07
C HIS A 526 10.21 -4.30 25.18
N GLU A 527 11.45 -4.81 25.20
CA GLU A 527 12.48 -4.43 26.17
C GLU A 527 12.77 -2.92 26.13
N ILE A 528 12.93 -2.38 24.91
CA ILE A 528 13.22 -0.96 24.69
C ILE A 528 12.09 -0.08 25.25
N ILE A 529 10.85 -0.37 24.93
CA ILE A 529 9.70 0.42 25.39
C ILE A 529 9.56 0.34 26.91
N LEU A 530 9.72 -0.84 27.52
CA LEU A 530 9.62 -1.00 28.98
C LEU A 530 10.75 -0.31 29.72
N GLN A 531 12.00 -0.43 29.27
CA GLN A 531 13.13 0.24 29.91
C GLN A 531 13.08 1.75 29.70
N SER A 532 12.59 2.24 28.55
CA SER A 532 12.35 3.67 28.33
C SER A 532 11.31 4.23 29.29
N ARG A 533 10.20 3.51 29.52
CA ARG A 533 9.22 3.83 30.54
C ARG A 533 9.87 3.96 31.93
N ASP A 534 10.62 2.93 32.32
CA ASP A 534 11.23 2.88 33.67
C ASP A 534 12.24 4.02 33.89
N TRP A 535 13.01 4.35 32.83
CA TRP A 535 13.91 5.51 32.87
C TRP A 535 13.15 6.84 32.98
N ILE A 536 12.08 7.06 32.19
CA ILE A 536 11.26 8.28 32.29
C ILE A 536 10.63 8.41 33.67
N GLN A 537 10.13 7.32 34.25
CA GLN A 537 9.57 7.32 35.58
C GLN A 537 10.64 7.65 36.65
N SER A 538 11.89 7.23 36.46
CA SER A 538 13.01 7.62 37.33
C SER A 538 13.34 9.12 37.27
N GLN A 539 12.93 9.81 36.19
CA GLN A 539 13.04 11.26 36.05
C GLN A 539 11.87 12.03 36.71
N GLY A 540 10.94 11.33 37.38
CA GLY A 540 9.81 11.91 38.09
C GLY A 540 8.55 12.13 37.24
N TYR A 541 8.47 11.59 36.02
CA TYR A 541 7.31 11.70 35.15
C TYR A 541 6.59 10.35 35.04
N GLU A 542 5.29 10.41 34.80
CA GLU A 542 4.48 9.21 34.65
C GLU A 542 4.25 8.85 33.18
N VAL A 543 4.50 7.58 32.82
CA VAL A 543 4.12 7.04 31.50
C VAL A 543 2.75 6.40 31.61
N ILE A 544 1.76 7.00 30.97
CA ILE A 544 0.34 6.57 31.05
C ILE A 544 -0.03 5.57 29.94
N TYR A 545 0.73 5.48 28.87
CA TYR A 545 0.49 4.57 27.73
C TYR A 545 1.76 4.39 26.90
N GLY A 546 1.85 3.29 26.16
CA GLY A 546 2.87 3.03 25.14
C GLY A 546 2.35 2.09 24.06
N ASP A 547 2.68 2.36 22.82
CA ASP A 547 2.24 1.58 21.66
C ASP A 547 3.39 1.35 20.68
N THR A 548 3.92 0.15 20.69
CA THR A 548 4.93 -0.38 19.75
C THR A 548 6.24 0.40 19.76
N ASP A 549 6.25 1.67 19.41
CA ASP A 549 7.41 2.55 19.22
C ASP A 549 7.28 3.89 19.94
N SER A 550 6.15 4.16 20.58
CA SER A 550 5.89 5.43 21.27
C SER A 550 5.53 5.26 22.75
N VAL A 551 5.89 6.26 23.57
CA VAL A 551 5.51 6.37 24.97
C VAL A 551 4.84 7.72 25.22
N PHE A 552 3.74 7.67 26.00
CA PHE A 552 2.93 8.84 26.36
C PHE A 552 3.24 9.23 27.80
N VAL A 553 3.82 10.41 27.96
CA VAL A 553 4.36 10.91 29.23
C VAL A 553 3.47 12.02 29.75
N TRP A 554 2.85 11.81 30.89
CA TRP A 554 2.07 12.84 31.57
C TRP A 554 2.98 13.71 32.46
N LEU A 555 2.86 15.03 32.33
CA LEU A 555 3.68 15.99 33.06
C LEU A 555 3.18 16.28 34.48
N GLY A 556 2.00 15.77 34.88
CA GLY A 556 1.37 16.02 36.19
C GLY A 556 0.39 17.20 36.16
N GLU A 557 -0.46 17.29 37.21
CA GLU A 557 -1.56 18.28 37.28
C GLU A 557 -1.08 19.74 37.41
N GLY A 558 0.12 19.97 37.99
CA GLY A 558 0.69 21.31 38.19
C GLY A 558 1.45 21.88 36.98
N SER A 559 1.54 21.12 35.87
CA SER A 559 2.30 21.53 34.71
C SER A 559 1.58 22.62 33.91
N GLN A 560 2.33 23.59 33.39
CA GLN A 560 1.84 24.62 32.47
C GLN A 560 1.97 24.13 31.01
N ASP A 561 1.13 24.65 30.12
CA ASP A 561 1.17 24.31 28.69
C ASP A 561 2.51 24.70 28.04
N SER A 562 3.22 25.70 28.57
CA SER A 562 4.57 26.10 28.15
C SER A 562 5.68 25.10 28.51
N ASP A 563 5.48 24.23 29.48
CA ASP A 563 6.51 23.32 30.00
C ASP A 563 6.80 22.16 29.04
N GLY A 564 5.81 21.82 28.18
CA GLY A 564 5.86 20.66 27.31
C GLY A 564 7.07 20.60 26.41
N HIS A 565 7.47 21.72 25.80
CA HIS A 565 8.62 21.77 24.90
C HIS A 565 9.95 21.57 25.63
N VAL A 566 10.12 22.23 26.77
CA VAL A 566 11.36 22.17 27.55
C VAL A 566 11.55 20.76 28.12
N VAL A 567 10.49 20.20 28.71
CA VAL A 567 10.53 18.86 29.31
C VAL A 567 10.66 17.79 28.20
N GLY A 568 9.90 17.90 27.10
CA GLY A 568 9.96 16.96 25.98
C GLY A 568 11.34 16.89 25.35
N THR A 569 11.95 18.03 25.08
CA THR A 569 13.32 18.12 24.53
C THR A 569 14.34 17.54 25.51
N ARG A 570 14.22 17.84 26.79
CA ARG A 570 15.11 17.29 27.82
C ARG A 570 15.00 15.78 27.93
N LEU A 571 13.78 15.22 27.97
CA LEU A 571 13.55 13.78 28.05
C LEU A 571 14.05 13.08 26.79
N MET A 572 13.82 13.65 25.61
CA MET A 572 14.31 13.13 24.34
C MET A 572 15.84 13.02 24.34
N HIS A 573 16.55 14.09 24.66
CA HIS A 573 18.02 14.05 24.72
C HIS A 573 18.55 13.11 25.81
N GLY A 574 17.94 13.14 27.00
CA GLY A 574 18.34 12.29 28.10
C GLY A 574 18.14 10.80 27.79
N LEU A 575 17.01 10.43 27.17
CA LEU A 575 16.70 9.04 26.83
C LEU A 575 17.61 8.53 25.70
N ASN A 576 17.91 9.36 24.70
CA ASN A 576 18.86 9.01 23.64
C ASN A 576 20.27 8.76 24.20
N GLN A 577 20.75 9.63 25.11
CA GLN A 577 22.04 9.44 25.77
C GLN A 577 22.03 8.19 26.64
N TRP A 578 20.97 7.97 27.41
CA TRP A 578 20.85 6.79 28.29
C TRP A 578 20.90 5.48 27.49
N TRP A 579 20.20 5.39 26.32
CA TRP A 579 20.26 4.22 25.45
C TRP A 579 21.64 4.03 24.85
N HIS A 580 22.35 5.10 24.49
CA HIS A 580 23.72 5.01 24.02
C HIS A 580 24.62 4.36 25.08
N ASP A 581 24.58 4.87 26.31
CA ASP A 581 25.41 4.41 27.41
C ASP A 581 25.04 2.99 27.86
N GLU A 582 23.76 2.68 27.93
CA GLU A 582 23.28 1.35 28.37
C GLU A 582 23.64 0.24 27.37
N LEU A 583 23.53 0.50 26.07
CA LEU A 583 23.92 -0.48 25.05
C LEU A 583 25.42 -0.66 24.96
N GLN A 584 26.18 0.39 25.15
CA GLN A 584 27.65 0.32 25.25
C GLN A 584 28.08 -0.50 26.48
N ARG A 585 27.44 -0.27 27.64
CA ARG A 585 27.70 -0.96 28.89
C ARG A 585 27.36 -2.45 28.84
N ARG A 586 26.16 -2.80 28.29
CA ARG A 586 25.65 -4.19 28.30
C ARG A 586 26.21 -5.06 27.19
N TYR A 587 26.33 -4.50 26.02
CA TYR A 587 26.64 -5.28 24.79
C TYR A 587 27.88 -4.80 24.04
N GLN A 588 28.50 -3.68 24.44
CA GLN A 588 29.62 -3.05 23.72
C GLN A 588 29.28 -2.78 22.24
N ILE A 589 28.08 -2.23 22.01
CA ILE A 589 27.59 -1.86 20.69
C ILE A 589 27.17 -0.38 20.67
N ASN A 590 27.26 0.21 19.48
CA ASN A 590 26.75 1.57 19.24
C ASN A 590 25.24 1.55 19.07
N SER A 591 24.56 2.47 19.73
CA SER A 591 23.11 2.67 19.57
C SER A 591 22.81 3.33 18.22
N HIS A 592 21.85 2.78 17.49
CA HIS A 592 21.18 3.42 16.35
C HIS A 592 19.71 3.72 16.71
N LEU A 593 19.34 3.60 17.98
CA LEU A 593 18.04 4.02 18.47
C LEU A 593 18.00 5.54 18.52
N GLU A 594 16.94 6.13 18.00
CA GLU A 594 16.70 7.57 18.02
C GLU A 594 15.29 7.84 18.47
N VAL A 595 15.15 8.55 19.59
CA VAL A 595 13.87 9.00 20.11
C VAL A 595 13.64 10.43 19.63
N GLU A 596 12.47 10.69 19.09
CA GLU A 596 12.01 12.03 18.70
C GLU A 596 10.91 12.50 19.65
N TYR A 597 10.89 13.78 19.97
CA TYR A 597 9.76 14.44 20.60
C TYR A 597 8.75 14.79 19.51
N GLU A 598 7.72 13.94 19.37
CA GLU A 598 6.81 13.99 18.21
C GLU A 598 5.66 14.96 18.41
N THR A 599 4.99 14.88 19.57
CA THR A 599 3.72 15.59 19.78
C THR A 599 3.57 16.02 21.23
N HIS A 600 2.98 17.21 21.42
CA HIS A 600 2.45 17.66 22.69
C HIS A 600 0.93 17.73 22.64
N TYR A 601 0.26 16.96 23.46
CA TYR A 601 -1.17 17.06 23.70
C TYR A 601 -1.43 17.98 24.89
N LEU A 602 -2.01 19.16 24.68
CA LEU A 602 -2.43 20.09 25.72
C LEU A 602 -3.58 19.50 26.55
N ARG A 603 -4.46 18.75 25.90
CA ARG A 603 -5.54 17.97 26.49
C ARG A 603 -5.49 16.58 25.89
N PHE A 604 -5.67 15.55 26.69
CA PHE A 604 -5.57 14.16 26.26
C PHE A 604 -6.59 13.30 26.99
N PHE A 605 -7.27 12.46 26.26
CA PHE A 605 -8.27 11.53 26.76
C PHE A 605 -7.95 10.09 26.41
N MET A 606 -7.96 9.23 27.41
CA MET A 606 -7.80 7.78 27.27
C MET A 606 -9.02 7.09 27.88
N PRO A 607 -9.88 6.40 27.08
CA PRO A 607 -11.10 5.77 27.58
C PRO A 607 -10.81 4.45 28.31
N THR A 608 -11.77 4.02 29.13
CA THR A 608 -11.85 2.66 29.63
C THR A 608 -12.29 1.68 28.55
N ILE A 609 -12.05 0.39 28.73
CA ILE A 609 -12.75 -0.66 28.00
C ILE A 609 -14.20 -0.70 28.53
N ARG A 610 -15.17 -0.73 27.61
CA ARG A 610 -16.58 -0.75 27.99
C ARG A 610 -16.89 -1.88 29.00
N GLY A 611 -17.45 -1.49 30.15
CA GLY A 611 -17.78 -2.42 31.23
C GLY A 611 -16.61 -2.90 32.08
N MET A 612 -15.42 -2.30 31.93
CA MET A 612 -14.23 -2.58 32.73
C MET A 612 -13.57 -1.31 33.20
N SER A 613 -12.84 -1.39 34.32
CA SER A 613 -12.02 -0.28 34.81
C SER A 613 -10.66 -0.14 34.10
N THR A 614 -10.29 -1.11 33.30
CA THR A 614 -9.02 -1.11 32.55
C THR A 614 -9.10 -0.18 31.33
N GLY A 615 -7.98 0.47 31.01
CA GLY A 615 -7.87 1.37 29.87
C GLY A 615 -7.91 0.63 28.53
N SER A 616 -8.45 1.29 27.51
CA SER A 616 -8.51 0.72 26.17
C SER A 616 -7.17 0.91 25.45
N LYS A 617 -6.83 -0.03 24.57
CA LYS A 617 -5.60 0.03 23.74
C LYS A 617 -5.90 0.65 22.38
N LYS A 618 -5.00 1.50 21.90
CA LYS A 618 -5.07 2.17 20.57
C LYS A 618 -6.32 3.06 20.36
N ARG A 619 -6.91 3.55 21.43
CA ARG A 619 -8.08 4.43 21.40
C ARG A 619 -7.83 5.62 22.29
N TYR A 620 -7.76 6.82 21.71
CA TYR A 620 -7.57 8.07 22.43
C TYR A 620 -8.02 9.27 21.61
N ALA A 621 -8.19 10.41 22.28
CA ALA A 621 -8.37 11.71 21.65
C ALA A 621 -7.50 12.76 22.35
N GLY A 622 -7.11 13.83 21.66
CA GLY A 622 -6.37 14.92 22.25
C GLY A 622 -6.26 16.15 21.35
N LEU A 623 -6.05 17.29 21.97
CA LEU A 623 -5.70 18.53 21.27
C LEU A 623 -4.18 18.61 21.16
N SER A 624 -3.65 18.45 19.95
CA SER A 624 -2.21 18.48 19.67
C SER A 624 -1.77 19.82 19.14
N THR A 625 -0.61 20.30 19.60
CA THR A 625 0.14 21.37 18.98
C THR A 625 1.30 20.78 18.15
N SER A 626 1.65 21.40 17.01
CA SER A 626 2.87 21.01 16.31
C SER A 626 4.08 21.45 17.17
N THR A 627 5.15 20.66 17.16
CA THR A 627 6.39 20.98 17.86
C THR A 627 7.00 22.33 17.43
N GLN A 628 6.71 22.78 16.21
CA GLN A 628 7.12 24.10 15.69
C GLN A 628 6.24 25.25 16.22
N ALA A 629 4.96 25.02 16.49
CA ALA A 629 4.05 26.05 16.98
C ALA A 629 4.28 26.37 18.46
N VAL A 630 4.81 25.44 19.25
CA VAL A 630 5.09 25.63 20.69
C VAL A 630 6.20 26.67 20.94
N THR A 631 7.13 26.86 19.98
CA THR A 631 8.18 27.86 20.08
C THR A 631 7.69 29.31 19.89
N THR A 632 6.46 29.49 19.38
CA THR A 632 5.87 30.81 19.07
C THR A 632 4.72 31.23 19.98
N GLY A 633 4.43 30.45 21.05
CA GLY A 633 3.36 30.78 22.03
C GLY A 633 1.96 30.48 21.51
N SER A 634 1.77 29.30 20.87
CA SER A 634 0.47 28.87 20.33
C SER A 634 -0.59 28.73 21.42
N SER A 635 -1.76 29.31 21.14
CA SER A 635 -2.96 29.20 21.97
C SER A 635 -3.67 27.85 21.74
N LEU A 636 -4.57 27.48 22.64
CA LEU A 636 -5.51 26.36 22.46
C LEU A 636 -6.31 26.47 21.15
N GLU A 637 -6.49 27.69 20.63
CA GLU A 637 -7.22 27.95 19.37
C GLU A 637 -6.51 27.38 18.13
N ASP A 638 -5.18 27.24 18.16
CA ASP A 638 -4.37 26.69 17.08
C ASP A 638 -4.19 25.16 17.18
N ALA A 639 -4.68 24.53 18.24
CA ALA A 639 -4.52 23.11 18.49
C ALA A 639 -5.47 22.27 17.63
N LYS A 640 -4.93 21.22 17.03
CA LYS A 640 -5.69 20.29 16.18
C LYS A 640 -6.24 19.12 17.00
N LEU A 641 -7.54 18.85 16.88
CA LEU A 641 -8.14 17.65 17.46
C LEU A 641 -7.68 16.39 16.70
N VAL A 642 -7.01 15.51 17.40
CA VAL A 642 -6.60 14.18 16.94
C VAL A 642 -7.47 13.14 17.63
N VAL A 643 -8.07 12.22 16.84
CA VAL A 643 -8.88 11.11 17.35
C VAL A 643 -8.37 9.81 16.73
N LYS A 644 -8.02 8.84 17.56
CA LYS A 644 -7.51 7.52 17.16
C LYS A 644 -8.41 6.41 17.71
N GLY A 645 -8.86 5.51 16.85
CA GLY A 645 -9.57 4.28 17.22
C GLY A 645 -10.93 4.46 17.91
N LEU A 646 -11.35 5.69 18.24
CA LEU A 646 -12.65 6.01 18.80
C LEU A 646 -13.72 6.08 17.69
N GLU A 647 -14.96 6.23 18.10
CA GLU A 647 -16.14 6.20 17.23
C GLU A 647 -16.02 7.24 16.08
N ALA A 648 -15.52 8.43 16.39
CA ALA A 648 -15.31 9.51 15.42
C ALA A 648 -14.28 9.19 14.31
N ALA A 649 -13.39 8.23 14.55
CA ALA A 649 -12.39 7.78 13.57
C ALA A 649 -12.84 6.54 12.76
N ARG A 650 -14.03 5.99 13.03
CA ARG A 650 -14.49 4.71 12.47
C ARG A 650 -15.55 4.92 11.39
N THR A 651 -15.36 4.29 10.25
CA THR A 651 -16.29 4.33 9.09
C THR A 651 -17.57 3.48 9.27
N ASP A 652 -17.66 2.68 10.34
CA ASP A 652 -18.83 1.86 10.64
C ASP A 652 -19.85 2.58 11.55
N TRP A 653 -19.55 3.81 11.97
CA TRP A 653 -20.45 4.70 12.70
C TRP A 653 -21.10 5.71 11.76
N THR A 654 -22.28 6.21 12.16
CA THR A 654 -23.01 7.21 11.37
C THR A 654 -22.25 8.54 11.30
N PRO A 655 -22.44 9.36 10.25
CA PRO A 655 -21.87 10.71 10.19
C PRO A 655 -22.21 11.52 11.45
N LEU A 656 -23.47 11.48 11.89
CA LEU A 656 -23.90 12.16 13.11
C LEU A 656 -23.05 11.78 14.33
N ALA A 657 -22.86 10.48 14.60
CA ALA A 657 -22.15 10.05 15.79
C ALA A 657 -20.66 10.46 15.74
N ARG A 658 -20.07 10.46 14.56
CA ARG A 658 -18.69 10.90 14.35
C ARG A 658 -18.51 12.39 14.60
N ASP A 659 -19.39 13.21 14.04
CA ASP A 659 -19.29 14.68 14.15
C ASP A 659 -19.70 15.15 15.56
N PHE A 660 -20.74 14.53 16.13
CA PHE A 660 -21.15 14.73 17.52
C PHE A 660 -19.99 14.46 18.49
N GLN A 661 -19.27 13.33 18.36
CA GLN A 661 -18.16 12.99 19.25
C GLN A 661 -17.00 13.96 19.11
N LYS A 662 -16.66 14.39 17.88
CA LYS A 662 -15.60 15.39 17.64
C LYS A 662 -15.93 16.72 18.31
N GLU A 663 -17.16 17.20 18.14
CA GLU A 663 -17.59 18.47 18.73
C GLU A 663 -17.68 18.38 20.25
N LEU A 664 -18.15 17.25 20.80
CA LEU A 664 -18.15 17.02 22.24
C LEU A 664 -16.72 17.06 22.82
N PHE A 665 -15.75 16.39 22.17
CA PHE A 665 -14.34 16.47 22.59
C PHE A 665 -13.80 17.89 22.49
N ARG A 666 -14.10 18.62 21.41
CA ARG A 666 -13.67 19.99 21.22
C ARG A 666 -14.14 20.88 22.38
N ARG A 667 -15.43 20.79 22.73
CA ARG A 667 -16.00 21.57 23.83
C ARG A 667 -15.39 21.24 25.19
N ILE A 668 -15.31 19.95 25.54
CA ILE A 668 -14.73 19.51 26.82
C ILE A 668 -13.26 19.91 26.93
N PHE A 669 -12.49 19.76 25.86
CA PHE A 669 -11.07 20.10 25.87
C PHE A 669 -10.79 21.62 25.92
N ASN A 670 -11.73 22.46 25.47
CA ASN A 670 -11.65 23.90 25.56
C ASN A 670 -12.35 24.47 26.80
N ASP A 671 -12.78 23.62 27.72
CA ASP A 671 -13.55 24.01 28.90
C ASP A 671 -14.84 24.80 28.55
N GLU A 672 -15.46 24.49 27.36
CA GLU A 672 -16.70 25.09 26.87
C GLU A 672 -17.94 24.31 27.38
N PRO A 673 -19.10 24.98 27.55
CA PRO A 673 -20.35 24.29 27.89
C PRO A 673 -20.74 23.25 26.86
N TYR A 674 -21.02 22.02 27.29
CA TYR A 674 -21.33 20.88 26.42
C TYR A 674 -22.73 20.27 26.66
N GLU A 675 -23.33 20.47 27.82
CA GLU A 675 -24.59 19.84 28.20
C GLU A 675 -25.74 20.28 27.28
N ASP A 676 -25.81 21.58 26.94
CA ASP A 676 -26.83 22.11 26.03
C ASP A 676 -26.65 21.58 24.63
N PHE A 677 -25.42 21.43 24.16
CA PHE A 677 -25.12 20.81 22.88
C PHE A 677 -25.58 19.35 22.83
N VAL A 678 -25.29 18.56 23.88
CA VAL A 678 -25.71 17.15 23.98
C VAL A 678 -27.24 17.05 23.95
N ARG A 679 -27.92 17.89 24.73
CA ARG A 679 -29.40 17.94 24.84
C ARG A 679 -30.06 18.35 23.52
N GLN A 680 -29.54 19.40 22.90
CA GLN A 680 -30.04 19.88 21.61
C GLN A 680 -29.87 18.82 20.52
N THR A 681 -28.71 18.20 20.41
CA THR A 681 -28.49 17.13 19.43
C THR A 681 -29.43 15.94 19.64
N ALA A 682 -29.69 15.55 20.88
CA ALA A 682 -30.65 14.48 21.16
C ALA A 682 -32.08 14.84 20.76
N GLN A 683 -32.49 16.11 20.98
CA GLN A 683 -33.79 16.64 20.54
C GLN A 683 -33.91 16.71 19.03
N ASP A 684 -32.87 17.19 18.33
CA ASP A 684 -32.84 17.30 16.87
C ASP A 684 -32.97 15.93 16.20
N VAL A 685 -32.30 14.91 16.74
CA VAL A 685 -32.45 13.50 16.31
C VAL A 685 -33.88 13.03 16.52
N SER A 686 -34.47 13.27 17.72
CA SER A 686 -35.83 12.83 18.05
C SER A 686 -36.90 13.50 17.18
N ASN A 687 -36.63 14.72 16.75
CA ASN A 687 -37.50 15.53 15.89
C ASN A 687 -37.29 15.27 14.37
N GLY A 688 -36.35 14.39 13.99
CA GLY A 688 -36.05 14.03 12.60
C GLY A 688 -35.29 15.09 11.80
N GLN A 689 -34.65 16.06 12.46
CA GLN A 689 -33.94 17.16 11.79
C GLN A 689 -32.55 16.70 11.24
N LEU A 690 -32.08 15.53 11.66
CA LEU A 690 -30.76 15.01 11.32
C LEU A 690 -30.80 13.67 10.55
N ASP A 691 -31.94 13.34 9.94
CA ASP A 691 -32.19 12.03 9.30
C ASP A 691 -31.13 11.62 8.27
N GLU A 692 -30.64 12.55 7.47
CA GLU A 692 -29.59 12.30 6.47
C GLU A 692 -28.27 11.88 7.10
N GLN A 693 -27.98 12.34 8.32
CA GLN A 693 -26.77 12.00 9.06
C GLN A 693 -26.87 10.66 9.80
N LEU A 694 -28.07 10.06 9.87
CA LEU A 694 -28.31 8.76 10.51
C LEU A 694 -28.01 7.58 9.58
N ILE A 695 -27.70 7.82 8.32
CA ILE A 695 -27.55 6.79 7.30
C ILE A 695 -26.25 5.98 7.53
N TYR A 696 -26.41 4.68 7.73
CA TYR A 696 -25.31 3.74 7.72
C TYR A 696 -24.91 3.40 6.29
N ARG A 697 -23.58 3.27 6.04
CA ARG A 697 -23.04 2.76 4.78
C ARG A 697 -22.21 1.51 5.05
N LYS A 698 -22.48 0.42 4.32
CA LYS A 698 -21.73 -0.84 4.45
C LYS A 698 -21.55 -1.52 3.10
N ARG A 699 -20.35 -2.08 2.90
CA ARG A 699 -20.04 -2.89 1.73
C ARG A 699 -20.57 -4.31 1.91
N ILE A 700 -21.18 -4.85 0.85
CA ILE A 700 -21.58 -6.26 0.75
C ILE A 700 -20.39 -7.04 0.19
N ARG A 701 -19.85 -7.96 0.98
CA ARG A 701 -18.58 -8.65 0.66
C ARG A 701 -18.76 -10.01 -0.01
N ARG A 702 -19.96 -10.61 0.08
CA ARG A 702 -20.31 -11.93 -0.46
C ARG A 702 -21.70 -11.86 -1.07
N ASP A 703 -22.09 -12.86 -1.83
CA ASP A 703 -23.47 -12.97 -2.29
C ASP A 703 -24.44 -13.01 -1.12
N LEU A 704 -25.62 -12.36 -1.28
CA LEU A 704 -26.61 -12.27 -0.20
C LEU A 704 -27.09 -13.63 0.28
N ALA A 705 -27.05 -14.65 -0.58
CA ALA A 705 -27.42 -16.04 -0.27
C ALA A 705 -26.44 -16.72 0.71
N ASP A 706 -25.18 -16.29 0.73
CA ASP A 706 -24.12 -16.87 1.58
C ASP A 706 -24.30 -16.53 3.08
N TYR A 707 -25.09 -15.50 3.39
CA TYR A 707 -25.33 -15.07 4.77
C TYR A 707 -26.50 -15.88 5.39
N GLN A 708 -26.23 -17.11 5.84
CA GLN A 708 -27.28 -17.99 6.38
C GLN A 708 -27.45 -17.90 7.90
N ARG A 709 -26.39 -17.62 8.67
CA ARG A 709 -26.40 -17.50 10.14
C ARG A 709 -26.03 -16.10 10.58
N ASN A 710 -26.68 -15.56 11.62
CA ASN A 710 -26.40 -14.23 12.19
C ASN A 710 -26.35 -13.11 11.12
N VAL A 711 -27.42 -13.01 10.33
CA VAL A 711 -27.51 -12.05 9.22
C VAL A 711 -27.35 -10.59 9.72
N PRO A 712 -26.28 -9.88 9.32
CA PRO A 712 -26.04 -8.50 9.76
C PRO A 712 -27.13 -7.53 9.28
N PRO A 713 -27.34 -6.36 9.95
CA PRO A 713 -28.35 -5.40 9.58
C PRO A 713 -28.28 -4.94 8.12
N HIS A 714 -27.09 -4.64 7.61
CA HIS A 714 -26.89 -4.22 6.23
C HIS A 714 -27.29 -5.28 5.20
N ILE A 715 -27.14 -6.57 5.51
CA ILE A 715 -27.59 -7.67 4.63
C ILE A 715 -29.13 -7.81 4.69
N LYS A 716 -29.73 -7.62 5.88
CA LYS A 716 -31.20 -7.60 6.01
C LYS A 716 -31.81 -6.48 5.19
N ALA A 717 -31.21 -5.28 5.22
CA ALA A 717 -31.63 -4.17 4.38
C ALA A 717 -31.43 -4.46 2.88
N ALA A 718 -30.27 -5.01 2.49
CA ALA A 718 -29.95 -5.32 1.09
C ALA A 718 -30.92 -6.33 0.47
N ARG A 719 -31.40 -7.31 1.26
CA ARG A 719 -32.41 -8.28 0.81
C ARG A 719 -33.78 -7.70 0.49
N LYS A 720 -34.04 -6.45 0.94
CA LYS A 720 -35.30 -5.74 0.63
C LYS A 720 -35.25 -5.02 -0.73
N LEU A 721 -34.08 -4.97 -1.38
CA LEU A 721 -33.89 -4.40 -2.72
C LEU A 721 -33.92 -5.49 -3.79
N ALA A 722 -34.55 -5.21 -4.92
CA ALA A 722 -34.54 -6.11 -6.09
C ALA A 722 -33.13 -6.28 -6.68
N ASN A 723 -32.29 -5.25 -6.57
CA ASN A 723 -30.90 -5.23 -6.99
C ASN A 723 -30.06 -4.51 -5.92
N SER A 724 -29.33 -5.26 -5.11
CA SER A 724 -28.34 -4.70 -4.20
C SER A 724 -27.00 -4.58 -4.92
N GLY A 725 -26.44 -3.39 -4.98
CA GLY A 725 -25.08 -3.15 -5.46
C GLY A 725 -24.02 -3.74 -4.52
N SER A 726 -22.75 -3.42 -4.75
CA SER A 726 -21.63 -3.84 -3.87
C SER A 726 -21.61 -3.16 -2.49
N SER A 727 -22.44 -2.15 -2.27
CA SER A 727 -22.62 -1.44 -1.00
C SER A 727 -24.07 -1.04 -0.81
N ILE A 728 -24.45 -0.86 0.46
CA ILE A 728 -25.81 -0.44 0.81
C ILE A 728 -25.80 0.75 1.76
N ARG A 729 -26.73 1.70 1.53
CA ARG A 729 -27.12 2.76 2.43
C ARG A 729 -28.41 2.34 3.11
N TYR A 730 -28.45 2.36 4.43
CA TYR A 730 -29.63 1.91 5.16
C TYR A 730 -29.84 2.69 6.46
N LEU A 731 -31.07 2.71 6.91
CA LEU A 731 -31.50 3.25 8.20
C LEU A 731 -32.05 2.14 9.07
N ILE A 732 -31.97 2.33 10.39
CA ILE A 732 -32.70 1.46 11.34
C ILE A 732 -34.06 2.09 11.58
N THR A 733 -35.09 1.32 11.29
CA THR A 733 -36.50 1.68 11.47
C THR A 733 -37.13 0.85 12.59
N ARG A 734 -38.33 1.19 13.01
CA ARG A 734 -39.08 0.40 14.00
C ARG A 734 -39.36 -1.04 13.56
N ASN A 735 -39.30 -1.31 12.25
CA ASN A 735 -39.39 -2.66 11.66
C ASN A 735 -38.04 -3.25 11.27
N GLY A 736 -36.94 -2.74 11.86
CA GLY A 736 -35.58 -3.19 11.59
C GLY A 736 -34.87 -2.41 10.46
N PRO A 737 -33.76 -2.91 9.92
CA PRO A 737 -32.98 -2.21 8.91
C PRO A 737 -33.70 -2.15 7.56
N GLU A 738 -33.76 -0.94 6.99
CA GLU A 738 -34.35 -0.67 5.67
C GLU A 738 -33.40 0.13 4.79
N PRO A 739 -33.31 -0.17 3.49
CA PRO A 739 -32.50 0.60 2.56
C PRO A 739 -33.09 2.00 2.38
N VAL A 740 -32.23 3.00 2.22
CA VAL A 740 -32.67 4.39 2.00
C VAL A 740 -33.55 4.50 0.76
N ASP A 741 -33.22 3.77 -0.30
CA ASP A 741 -33.93 3.78 -1.59
C ASP A 741 -35.29 3.05 -1.57
N ALA A 742 -35.62 2.36 -0.47
CA ALA A 742 -36.90 1.68 -0.27
C ALA A 742 -37.36 1.78 1.20
N LEU A 743 -37.27 2.97 1.77
CA LEU A 743 -37.70 3.24 3.14
C LEU A 743 -39.24 3.27 3.20
N VAL A 744 -39.84 2.44 4.07
CA VAL A 744 -41.28 2.32 4.24
C VAL A 744 -41.69 2.63 5.67
N SER A 745 -40.83 2.34 6.63
CA SER A 745 -41.14 2.43 8.06
C SER A 745 -40.55 3.68 8.69
N THR A 746 -41.16 4.15 9.78
CA THR A 746 -40.63 5.26 10.59
C THR A 746 -39.26 4.92 11.18
N ILE A 747 -38.33 5.87 11.14
CA ILE A 747 -36.97 5.73 11.73
C ILE A 747 -37.10 5.48 13.23
N ASP A 748 -36.26 4.57 13.74
CA ASP A 748 -36.16 4.29 15.17
C ASP A 748 -35.12 5.24 15.80
N TYR A 749 -35.56 6.47 16.11
CA TYR A 749 -34.69 7.49 16.71
C TYR A 749 -34.08 7.04 18.06
N GLN A 750 -34.82 6.24 18.84
CA GLN A 750 -34.32 5.71 20.10
C GLN A 750 -33.11 4.81 19.92
N HIS A 751 -33.10 4.01 18.84
CA HIS A 751 -31.92 3.23 18.47
C HIS A 751 -30.67 4.11 18.30
N TYR A 752 -30.81 5.27 17.62
CA TYR A 752 -29.67 6.17 17.39
C TYR A 752 -29.21 6.87 18.67
N LEU A 753 -30.13 7.26 19.54
CA LEU A 753 -29.78 7.80 20.85
C LEU A 753 -29.00 6.76 21.68
N ASP A 754 -29.51 5.52 21.81
CA ASP A 754 -28.97 4.50 22.68
C ASP A 754 -27.71 3.78 22.11
N LYS A 755 -27.61 3.65 20.79
CA LYS A 755 -26.55 2.84 20.13
C LYS A 755 -25.50 3.66 19.39
N GLN A 756 -25.76 4.95 19.18
CA GLN A 756 -24.83 5.85 18.51
C GLN A 756 -24.39 7.01 19.41
N LEU A 757 -25.29 7.87 19.88
CA LEU A 757 -24.91 9.05 20.65
C LEU A 757 -24.48 8.72 22.08
N ALA A 758 -25.26 7.97 22.83
CA ALA A 758 -24.92 7.62 24.21
C ALA A 758 -23.55 6.93 24.33
N PRO A 759 -23.23 5.87 23.55
CA PRO A 759 -21.92 5.26 23.63
C PRO A 759 -20.75 6.16 23.17
N ALA A 760 -21.02 7.08 22.23
CA ALA A 760 -20.00 8.04 21.79
C ALA A 760 -19.72 9.13 22.84
N ALA A 761 -20.75 9.51 23.62
CA ALA A 761 -20.63 10.50 24.69
C ALA A 761 -20.10 9.90 25.99
N ASP A 762 -20.67 8.78 26.47
CA ASP A 762 -20.42 8.23 27.79
C ASP A 762 -18.94 7.81 27.95
N GLY A 763 -18.22 7.55 26.85
CA GLY A 763 -16.80 7.29 26.87
C GLY A 763 -16.00 8.38 27.59
N ILE A 764 -16.35 9.65 27.40
CA ILE A 764 -15.70 10.80 28.06
C ILE A 764 -16.50 11.34 29.24
N LEU A 765 -17.84 11.35 29.16
CA LEU A 765 -18.71 11.93 30.18
C LEU A 765 -18.58 11.25 31.56
N GLN A 766 -18.23 9.96 31.58
CA GLN A 766 -17.93 9.24 32.85
C GLN A 766 -16.76 9.86 33.63
N PHE A 767 -15.85 10.56 33.00
CA PHE A 767 -14.74 11.29 33.64
C PHE A 767 -15.12 12.73 34.02
N MET A 768 -16.36 13.12 33.69
CA MET A 768 -16.99 14.39 34.08
C MET A 768 -18.09 14.16 35.11
N ASP A 769 -18.13 12.97 35.75
CA ASP A 769 -19.13 12.53 36.71
C ASP A 769 -20.59 12.67 36.22
N THR A 770 -20.80 12.48 34.89
CA THR A 770 -22.11 12.58 34.25
C THR A 770 -22.29 11.51 33.15
N SER A 771 -23.45 11.45 32.52
CA SER A 771 -23.75 10.54 31.43
C SER A 771 -24.65 11.18 30.39
N PHE A 772 -24.68 10.63 29.17
CA PHE A 772 -25.62 11.06 28.13
C PHE A 772 -27.06 11.04 28.61
N LYS A 773 -27.44 9.98 29.33
CA LYS A 773 -28.79 9.84 29.88
C LYS A 773 -29.09 10.91 30.94
N SER A 774 -28.19 11.20 31.86
CA SER A 774 -28.42 12.22 32.92
C SER A 774 -28.56 13.63 32.31
N ILE A 775 -27.90 13.93 31.20
CA ILE A 775 -28.01 15.23 30.50
C ILE A 775 -29.31 15.33 29.69
N THR A 776 -29.78 14.23 29.09
CA THR A 776 -30.94 14.25 28.18
C THR A 776 -32.29 13.95 28.86
N ASP A 777 -32.28 13.39 30.07
CA ASP A 777 -33.49 12.98 30.82
C ASP A 777 -34.06 14.17 31.58
N ALA A 778 -35.17 14.73 31.06
CA ALA A 778 -35.81 15.90 31.67
C ALA A 778 -36.42 15.66 33.06
N GLN A 779 -36.62 14.39 33.46
CA GLN A 779 -37.16 14.06 34.80
C GLN A 779 -36.14 14.18 35.93
N LEU A 780 -34.85 14.02 35.64
CA LEU A 780 -33.81 14.13 36.67
C LEU A 780 -33.46 15.57 37.06
N GLN A 781 -33.96 16.57 36.33
CA GLN A 781 -33.72 18.00 36.66
C GLN A 781 -34.74 18.62 37.62
N MET A 782 -35.74 17.85 38.07
CA MET A 782 -36.75 18.34 39.02
C MET A 782 -36.50 17.93 40.48
N PHE A 783 -35.38 17.32 40.81
CA PHE A 783 -35.02 16.95 42.19
C PHE A 783 -33.67 17.50 42.60
#